data_601b69320273f77de86283eaed7a460f
#
_entry.id   601b69320273f77de86283eaed7a460f
#
_cell.length_a   1.000
_cell.length_b   1.000
_cell.length_c   1.000
_cell.angle_alpha   90.00
_cell.angle_beta   90.00
_cell.angle_gamma   90.00
#
_symmetry.space_group_name_H-M   'P 1'
#
loop_
_entity.id
_entity.type
_entity.pdbx_description
1 polymer ?
#
loop_
_entity_poly.entity_id
_entity_poly.type
_entity_poly.pdbx_seq_one_letter_code
_entity_poly.pdbx_strand_id
1 'polypeptide(L)'
;MNLMVQSEVRDSNCEGCKLAQQATGLDRCVTAEGPDKPHLLIVGKLPLSERQREELNNYLREVDIDPDTTAYTAVNKCRTWDIVAGKKEQKACSPYLDREIELMKPEWILALGNEALSATVGRSGIMKYRGREFDHTSGAKVVPTISPSMVVRNPGQRAGFVADLAYVKRLSSGEDIAEKLRLKNVTAVTTKERLRALIDHLKTAQGIAFDIETNGFDEFRDDAKIVSLSITTWMADDDHPTATWVVPLAHPQSPWRPQWEKVVRVLNKPMSQVPVRVAHNGKFDCRWLRQFGNRVSLTADTMLTAHMLDENRPKGLKPLAQTLLGVGAWDISTKDLMSDPLKQVLKYNAYDTFYTAHVYFVFERQLAEKPHLKKLLDKMSVPASEAFTDIEREGIWVDREAMDTNAHISKMELKTIDDELMTYVPDKKEWPEDIKEVNFNPSKFSRWFLFDYLELPVLERGKEKPNGDLGDPSMAEANMQKLQRDHPHRVIDLLLARTKWQKYSSAFFSAYQEQIDHNDRIHTTFKLTGTVTGRLSSGKGDADKVTGRVQNRGVNLQQVPRDKFVRGIFGAPPGHVFIECDYSQVELRVAAFLAREETMLNLYRTGQDIHTNMAMRMTNKPASEVTKDERKKAKAVNFGFLYGMGARKFVDTAWSNYGVVVTEEEAMAFRKAFFDEFPMLHRWHNKQRALARKYKRVESPIGRARNLPDIDSPHQTVRAEAERQSINSPVQSFASDMAVMALVLLNQEFKDRGLETHSVGTVHDAINFQAPIDELEEVIPLIKHTMENVPMEEWFGVHLDVPIVADVATGERWGGAEELDNDMVTDPVRLREWLAKQHYAV
;
A
#
# COMPACT_ATOMS: atom_id res chain seq x y z
N MET A 1 50.65 -5.37 -4.69
CA MET A 1 49.72 -5.11 -5.83
C MET A 1 49.32 -3.65 -5.96
N ASN A 2 49.14 -2.89 -4.87
CA ASN A 2 48.74 -1.48 -4.89
C ASN A 2 49.66 -0.48 -5.67
N LEU A 3 50.89 -0.75 -5.86
CA LEU A 3 51.85 0.15 -6.53
C LEU A 3 51.97 -0.10 -8.05
N MET A 4 51.76 -1.31 -8.55
CA MET A 4 51.83 -1.60 -10.01
C MET A 4 50.56 -1.18 -10.76
N VAL A 5 49.37 -1.29 -10.15
CA VAL A 5 48.11 -0.87 -10.79
C VAL A 5 47.97 0.65 -10.82
N GLN A 6 48.57 1.39 -9.83
CA GLN A 6 48.47 2.86 -9.79
C GLN A 6 49.32 3.56 -10.89
N SER A 7 50.40 2.94 -11.37
CA SER A 7 51.26 3.57 -12.40
C SER A 7 50.76 3.42 -13.82
N GLU A 8 49.99 2.38 -14.14
CA GLU A 8 49.50 2.12 -15.48
C GLU A 8 48.07 2.71 -15.77
N VAL A 9 47.38 3.21 -14.74
CA VAL A 9 45.98 3.65 -14.82
C VAL A 9 45.79 5.13 -15.20
N ARG A 10 46.89 5.87 -15.44
CA ARG A 10 46.81 7.29 -15.87
C ARG A 10 47.03 7.40 -17.37
N ASP A 11 46.02 7.18 -18.14
CA ASP A 11 46.03 7.37 -19.58
C ASP A 11 45.21 8.61 -20.02
N SER A 12 45.21 8.87 -21.31
CA SER A 12 44.51 9.96 -21.97
C SER A 12 42.99 9.97 -21.72
N ASN A 13 42.39 8.85 -21.29
CA ASN A 13 40.95 8.76 -20.97
C ASN A 13 40.59 9.54 -19.71
N CYS A 14 41.53 9.68 -18.76
CA CYS A 14 41.30 10.44 -17.52
C CYS A 14 41.51 11.95 -17.70
N GLU A 15 42.28 12.41 -18.71
CA GLU A 15 42.61 13.84 -18.88
C GLU A 15 41.38 14.71 -19.22
N GLY A 16 40.40 14.13 -19.96
CA GLY A 16 39.16 14.82 -20.29
C GLY A 16 37.95 14.47 -19.40
N CYS A 17 38.16 13.71 -18.30
CA CYS A 17 37.10 13.25 -17.42
C CYS A 17 36.81 14.26 -16.30
N LYS A 18 35.55 14.74 -16.21
CA LYS A 18 35.14 15.68 -15.16
C LYS A 18 35.35 15.16 -13.72
N LEU A 19 35.17 13.84 -13.52
CA LEU A 19 35.40 13.21 -12.21
C LEU A 19 36.88 13.26 -11.84
N ALA A 20 37.80 12.99 -12.80
CA ALA A 20 39.23 13.01 -12.59
C ALA A 20 39.80 14.42 -12.40
N GLN A 21 39.13 15.44 -12.96
CA GLN A 21 39.50 16.85 -12.74
C GLN A 21 39.15 17.36 -11.36
N GLN A 22 38.11 16.85 -10.72
CA GLN A 22 37.67 17.28 -9.38
C GLN A 22 38.22 16.43 -8.26
N ALA A 23 38.42 15.14 -8.50
CA ALA A 23 38.96 14.24 -7.47
C ALA A 23 40.48 14.57 -7.25
N THR A 24 40.87 14.67 -5.99
CA THR A 24 42.27 14.99 -5.58
C THR A 24 42.84 13.90 -4.67
N GLY A 25 44.15 13.73 -4.69
CA GLY A 25 44.81 12.79 -3.77
C GLY A 25 44.30 11.37 -3.84
N LEU A 26 43.92 10.78 -2.72
CA LEU A 26 43.46 9.40 -2.57
C LEU A 26 42.06 9.14 -3.16
N ASP A 27 41.31 10.19 -3.49
CA ASP A 27 39.99 10.08 -4.08
C ASP A 27 40.01 9.97 -5.61
N ARG A 28 41.18 10.10 -6.22
CA ARG A 28 41.41 10.04 -7.65
C ARG A 28 41.92 8.65 -8.06
N CYS A 29 41.29 8.05 -9.04
CA CYS A 29 41.66 6.74 -9.61
C CYS A 29 41.82 5.65 -8.54
N VAL A 30 40.81 5.50 -7.70
CA VAL A 30 40.77 4.49 -6.64
C VAL A 30 40.70 3.09 -7.26
N THR A 31 41.68 2.27 -6.93
CA THR A 31 41.77 0.87 -7.35
C THR A 31 40.94 -0.04 -6.44
N ALA A 32 40.75 -1.28 -6.84
CA ALA A 32 40.12 -2.31 -6.00
C ALA A 32 40.87 -2.48 -4.69
N GLU A 33 40.16 -2.62 -3.59
CA GLU A 33 40.69 -2.77 -2.24
C GLU A 33 40.27 -4.14 -1.69
N GLY A 34 41.23 -4.87 -1.06
CA GLY A 34 40.97 -6.20 -0.51
C GLY A 34 42.03 -7.20 -0.93
N PRO A 35 41.79 -8.51 -0.74
CA PRO A 35 42.73 -9.58 -1.14
C PRO A 35 42.94 -9.59 -2.64
N ASP A 36 44.15 -10.07 -3.07
CA ASP A 36 44.54 -10.13 -4.48
C ASP A 36 43.67 -11.12 -5.30
N LYS A 37 43.18 -12.17 -4.68
CA LYS A 37 42.25 -13.14 -5.26
C LYS A 37 41.05 -13.34 -4.36
N PRO A 38 40.10 -12.40 -4.41
CA PRO A 38 38.91 -12.48 -3.58
C PRO A 38 37.99 -13.59 -4.13
N HIS A 39 37.34 -14.30 -3.22
CA HIS A 39 36.26 -15.19 -3.61
C HIS A 39 35.03 -14.38 -4.06
N LEU A 40 34.79 -13.22 -3.38
CA LEU A 40 33.72 -12.29 -3.69
C LEU A 40 34.28 -10.89 -3.98
N LEU A 41 33.95 -10.33 -5.14
CA LEU A 41 34.22 -8.93 -5.50
C LEU A 41 32.92 -8.12 -5.47
N ILE A 42 32.90 -7.05 -4.68
CA ILE A 42 31.76 -6.13 -4.61
C ILE A 42 32.03 -4.92 -5.51
N VAL A 43 31.13 -4.69 -6.46
CA VAL A 43 31.20 -3.59 -7.43
C VAL A 43 30.13 -2.55 -7.12
N GLY A 44 30.54 -1.36 -6.69
CA GLY A 44 29.66 -0.22 -6.43
C GLY A 44 29.61 0.77 -7.59
N LYS A 45 28.82 1.83 -7.48
CA LYS A 45 28.79 2.97 -8.42
C LYS A 45 30.06 3.82 -8.31
N LEU A 46 30.43 4.17 -7.08
CA LEU A 46 31.58 4.97 -6.70
C LEU A 46 32.38 4.24 -5.63
N PRO A 47 33.68 4.53 -5.45
CA PRO A 47 34.45 4.03 -4.33
C PRO A 47 33.75 4.37 -3.00
N LEU A 48 33.63 3.39 -2.11
CA LEU A 48 32.96 3.54 -0.83
C LEU A 48 33.81 4.39 0.12
N SER A 49 33.17 5.30 0.86
CA SER A 49 33.80 5.92 2.02
C SER A 49 33.95 4.89 3.15
N GLU A 50 34.84 5.15 4.14
CA GLU A 50 34.99 4.27 5.30
C GLU A 50 33.66 3.96 5.98
N ARG A 51 32.83 4.99 6.20
CA ARG A 51 31.50 4.85 6.79
C ARG A 51 30.57 3.95 5.96
N GLN A 52 30.55 4.13 4.64
CA GLN A 52 29.73 3.30 3.75
C GLN A 52 30.21 1.86 3.69
N ARG A 53 31.53 1.68 3.76
CA ARG A 53 32.16 0.35 3.83
C ARG A 53 31.76 -0.35 5.12
N GLU A 54 31.90 0.31 6.26
CA GLU A 54 31.56 -0.28 7.56
C GLU A 54 30.05 -0.61 7.63
N GLU A 55 29.21 0.24 7.10
CA GLU A 55 27.78 -0.06 6.97
C GLU A 55 27.52 -1.33 6.13
N LEU A 56 28.19 -1.48 4.98
CA LEU A 56 28.08 -2.67 4.14
C LEU A 56 28.66 -3.89 4.84
N ASN A 57 29.81 -3.75 5.52
CA ASN A 57 30.45 -4.82 6.27
C ASN A 57 29.54 -5.35 7.39
N ASN A 58 28.76 -4.51 8.04
CA ASN A 58 27.79 -4.95 9.02
C ASN A 58 26.70 -5.83 8.41
N TYR A 59 26.21 -5.51 7.21
CA TYR A 59 25.28 -6.38 6.47
C TYR A 59 25.94 -7.70 6.03
N LEU A 60 27.21 -7.67 5.61
CA LEU A 60 27.94 -8.90 5.23
C LEU A 60 28.12 -9.84 6.42
N ARG A 61 28.51 -9.30 7.59
CA ARG A 61 28.63 -10.07 8.84
C ARG A 61 27.27 -10.66 9.29
N GLU A 62 26.17 -9.93 9.07
CA GLU A 62 24.82 -10.41 9.39
C GLU A 62 24.46 -11.72 8.64
N VAL A 63 25.08 -11.95 7.48
CA VAL A 63 24.85 -13.15 6.65
C VAL A 63 26.09 -14.07 6.60
N ASP A 64 26.99 -13.95 7.56
CA ASP A 64 28.21 -14.77 7.66
C ASP A 64 29.17 -14.66 6.44
N ILE A 65 29.16 -13.52 5.74
CA ILE A 65 30.20 -13.20 4.76
C ILE A 65 31.30 -12.43 5.50
N ASP A 66 32.53 -12.93 5.45
CA ASP A 66 33.69 -12.29 6.05
C ASP A 66 34.16 -11.11 5.17
N PRO A 67 34.07 -9.84 5.67
CA PRO A 67 34.52 -8.67 4.91
C PRO A 67 36.01 -8.70 4.58
N ASP A 68 36.84 -9.38 5.38
CA ASP A 68 38.31 -9.40 5.19
C ASP A 68 38.71 -10.32 4.01
N THR A 69 37.85 -11.23 3.60
CA THR A 69 38.01 -12.08 2.42
C THR A 69 37.39 -11.50 1.16
N THR A 70 36.75 -10.34 1.27
CA THR A 70 35.98 -9.68 0.20
C THR A 70 36.77 -8.50 -0.37
N ALA A 71 36.75 -8.33 -1.67
CA ALA A 71 37.30 -7.14 -2.32
C ALA A 71 36.20 -6.16 -2.75
N TYR A 72 36.55 -4.89 -2.82
CA TYR A 72 35.65 -3.80 -3.15
C TYR A 72 36.21 -2.99 -4.30
N THR A 73 35.38 -2.67 -5.28
CA THR A 73 35.69 -1.77 -6.38
C THR A 73 34.47 -0.96 -6.82
N ALA A 74 34.63 -0.13 -7.83
CA ALA A 74 33.55 0.68 -8.35
C ALA A 74 33.60 0.83 -9.87
N VAL A 75 32.45 1.09 -10.46
CA VAL A 75 32.29 1.41 -11.89
C VAL A 75 33.05 2.69 -12.24
N ASN A 76 32.91 3.73 -11.41
CA ASN A 76 33.65 4.98 -11.57
C ASN A 76 34.77 5.01 -10.54
N LYS A 77 35.99 5.27 -10.99
CA LYS A 77 37.20 5.14 -10.18
C LYS A 77 37.56 6.37 -9.36
N CYS A 78 36.82 7.45 -9.49
CA CYS A 78 37.05 8.70 -8.74
C CYS A 78 35.89 8.96 -7.78
N ARG A 79 36.23 9.30 -6.53
CA ARG A 79 35.25 9.75 -5.53
C ARG A 79 35.08 11.25 -5.66
N THR A 80 33.88 11.71 -5.94
CA THR A 80 33.51 13.13 -6.01
C THR A 80 32.23 13.37 -5.23
N TRP A 81 32.10 14.55 -4.60
CA TRP A 81 30.94 14.86 -3.76
C TRP A 81 29.84 15.59 -4.51
N ASP A 82 30.21 16.35 -5.56
CA ASP A 82 29.30 17.29 -6.24
C ASP A 82 28.97 16.94 -7.70
N ILE A 83 29.66 16.00 -8.32
CA ILE A 83 29.40 15.60 -9.71
C ILE A 83 28.79 14.21 -9.78
N VAL A 84 27.64 14.13 -10.45
CA VAL A 84 27.02 12.85 -10.83
C VAL A 84 27.75 12.29 -12.07
N ALA A 85 28.37 11.12 -11.92
CA ALA A 85 28.95 10.40 -13.04
C ALA A 85 27.87 10.06 -14.09
N GLY A 86 28.06 10.53 -15.31
CA GLY A 86 27.20 10.19 -16.45
C GLY A 86 27.70 8.98 -17.23
N LYS A 87 26.99 8.64 -18.31
CA LYS A 87 27.37 7.52 -19.19
C LYS A 87 28.76 7.67 -19.83
N LYS A 88 29.20 8.92 -20.06
CA LYS A 88 30.52 9.21 -20.64
C LYS A 88 31.65 8.84 -19.67
N GLU A 89 31.50 9.23 -18.40
CA GLU A 89 32.47 8.91 -17.36
C GLU A 89 32.49 7.39 -17.06
N GLN A 90 31.33 6.75 -17.03
CA GLN A 90 31.24 5.30 -16.87
C GLN A 90 31.98 4.55 -17.99
N LYS A 91 31.74 4.97 -19.23
CA LYS A 91 32.44 4.38 -20.39
C LYS A 91 33.96 4.58 -20.34
N ALA A 92 34.42 5.73 -19.87
CA ALA A 92 35.84 6.00 -19.69
C ALA A 92 36.51 5.13 -18.59
N CYS A 93 35.74 4.80 -17.55
CA CYS A 93 36.21 3.96 -16.45
C CYS A 93 36.04 2.45 -16.68
N SER A 94 35.22 2.00 -17.64
CA SER A 94 34.94 0.57 -17.90
C SER A 94 36.22 -0.26 -18.12
N PRO A 95 37.23 0.13 -18.91
CA PRO A 95 38.42 -0.69 -19.12
C PRO A 95 39.19 -0.98 -17.82
N TYR A 96 39.12 -0.08 -16.83
CA TYR A 96 39.81 -0.28 -15.55
C TYR A 96 39.06 -1.28 -14.67
N LEU A 97 37.73 -1.28 -14.69
CA LEU A 97 36.93 -2.28 -13.98
C LEU A 97 37.16 -3.67 -14.59
N ASP A 98 37.14 -3.77 -15.93
CA ASP A 98 37.33 -5.02 -16.63
C ASP A 98 38.71 -5.62 -16.33
N ARG A 99 39.78 -4.78 -16.31
CA ARG A 99 41.11 -5.18 -15.96
C ARG A 99 41.24 -5.64 -14.50
N GLU A 100 40.60 -4.97 -13.56
CA GLU A 100 40.60 -5.41 -12.15
C GLU A 100 39.94 -6.80 -12.02
N ILE A 101 38.80 -7.01 -12.67
CA ILE A 101 38.13 -8.31 -12.67
C ILE A 101 39.02 -9.40 -13.29
N GLU A 102 39.70 -9.11 -14.39
CA GLU A 102 40.65 -10.03 -15.03
C GLU A 102 41.87 -10.38 -14.16
N LEU A 103 42.39 -9.39 -13.41
CA LEU A 103 43.55 -9.58 -12.54
C LEU A 103 43.18 -10.34 -11.26
N MET A 104 42.08 -9.95 -10.63
CA MET A 104 41.62 -10.49 -9.35
C MET A 104 40.96 -11.87 -9.51
N LYS A 105 40.41 -12.15 -10.69
CA LYS A 105 39.68 -13.40 -11.04
C LYS A 105 38.73 -13.84 -9.93
N PRO A 106 37.79 -12.99 -9.49
CA PRO A 106 36.83 -13.39 -8.48
C PRO A 106 35.94 -14.52 -9.02
N GLU A 107 35.55 -15.43 -8.18
CA GLU A 107 34.54 -16.45 -8.54
C GLU A 107 33.13 -15.81 -8.59
N TRP A 108 32.84 -14.89 -7.65
CA TRP A 108 31.57 -14.20 -7.54
C TRP A 108 31.73 -12.68 -7.57
N ILE A 109 30.79 -12.01 -8.22
CA ILE A 109 30.65 -10.55 -8.25
C ILE A 109 29.30 -10.16 -7.67
N LEU A 110 29.29 -9.32 -6.63
CA LEU A 110 28.09 -8.66 -6.11
C LEU A 110 27.98 -7.26 -6.71
N ALA A 111 27.04 -7.04 -7.62
CA ALA A 111 26.87 -5.76 -8.30
C ALA A 111 25.83 -4.88 -7.54
N LEU A 112 26.30 -3.77 -6.94
CA LEU A 112 25.48 -2.87 -6.11
C LEU A 112 24.86 -1.72 -6.93
N GLY A 113 23.58 -1.82 -7.22
CA GLY A 113 22.82 -0.77 -7.91
C GLY A 113 22.88 -0.86 -9.43
N ASN A 114 22.24 0.09 -10.06
CA ASN A 114 21.96 0.05 -11.51
C ASN A 114 23.22 0.21 -12.37
N GLU A 115 24.14 1.04 -11.92
CA GLU A 115 25.39 1.31 -12.62
C GLU A 115 26.30 0.07 -12.63
N ALA A 116 26.42 -0.61 -11.48
CA ALA A 116 27.17 -1.86 -11.37
C ALA A 116 26.53 -3.00 -12.19
N LEU A 117 25.20 -3.11 -12.14
CA LEU A 117 24.45 -4.06 -12.99
C LEU A 117 24.74 -3.80 -14.49
N SER A 118 24.71 -2.54 -14.90
CA SER A 118 24.98 -2.16 -16.29
C SER A 118 26.41 -2.49 -16.71
N ALA A 119 27.39 -2.24 -15.85
CA ALA A 119 28.80 -2.48 -16.14
C ALA A 119 29.16 -3.97 -16.15
N THR A 120 28.55 -4.80 -15.29
CA THR A 120 28.91 -6.22 -15.14
C THR A 120 28.05 -7.18 -15.97
N VAL A 121 26.78 -6.82 -16.23
CA VAL A 121 25.80 -7.69 -16.91
C VAL A 121 25.27 -7.08 -18.21
N GLY A 122 25.51 -5.77 -18.45
CA GLY A 122 24.97 -5.07 -19.61
C GLY A 122 23.46 -4.80 -19.56
N ARG A 123 22.85 -4.84 -18.36
CA ARG A 123 21.42 -4.65 -18.16
C ARG A 123 21.12 -3.43 -17.27
N SER A 124 19.89 -2.93 -17.30
CA SER A 124 19.42 -1.86 -16.43
C SER A 124 18.08 -2.20 -15.78
N GLY A 125 17.78 -1.59 -14.62
CA GLY A 125 16.59 -1.90 -13.84
C GLY A 125 16.89 -2.84 -12.70
N ILE A 126 17.65 -2.37 -11.67
CA ILE A 126 18.13 -3.17 -10.56
C ILE A 126 17.01 -3.94 -9.85
N MET A 127 15.84 -3.32 -9.68
CA MET A 127 14.69 -3.97 -9.03
C MET A 127 14.16 -5.18 -9.81
N LYS A 128 14.43 -5.25 -11.11
CA LYS A 128 14.06 -6.38 -11.98
C LYS A 128 15.05 -7.52 -11.91
N TYR A 129 16.32 -7.21 -11.69
CA TYR A 129 17.41 -8.19 -11.84
C TYR A 129 18.10 -8.57 -10.53
N ARG A 130 17.76 -7.91 -9.41
CA ARG A 130 18.33 -8.25 -8.10
C ARG A 130 18.06 -9.70 -7.72
N GLY A 131 18.99 -10.32 -6.99
CA GLY A 131 18.88 -11.70 -6.53
C GLY A 131 18.86 -12.75 -7.64
N ARG A 132 19.30 -12.41 -8.85
CA ARG A 132 19.46 -13.37 -9.97
C ARG A 132 20.92 -13.61 -10.27
N GLU A 133 21.25 -14.81 -10.70
CA GLU A 133 22.57 -15.18 -11.16
C GLU A 133 22.74 -14.86 -12.65
N PHE A 134 23.88 -14.29 -13.01
CA PHE A 134 24.31 -14.01 -14.38
C PHE A 134 25.75 -14.46 -14.59
N ASP A 135 26.10 -14.78 -15.82
CA ASP A 135 27.48 -15.05 -16.21
C ASP A 135 28.20 -13.78 -16.64
N HIS A 136 29.41 -13.57 -16.14
CA HIS A 136 30.31 -12.51 -16.61
C HIS A 136 31.27 -13.05 -17.67
N THR A 137 31.73 -12.19 -18.56
CA THR A 137 32.67 -12.54 -19.63
C THR A 137 34.00 -13.13 -19.14
N SER A 138 34.40 -12.80 -17.90
CA SER A 138 35.59 -13.36 -17.23
C SER A 138 35.41 -14.78 -16.70
N GLY A 139 34.21 -15.34 -16.76
CA GLY A 139 33.85 -16.61 -16.13
C GLY A 139 33.31 -16.48 -14.69
N ALA A 140 33.35 -15.31 -14.08
CA ALA A 140 32.75 -15.03 -12.77
C ALA A 140 31.21 -15.09 -12.83
N LYS A 141 30.56 -15.44 -11.72
CA LYS A 141 29.12 -15.33 -11.56
C LYS A 141 28.76 -13.97 -10.96
N VAL A 142 27.72 -13.33 -11.44
CA VAL A 142 27.26 -12.01 -10.97
C VAL A 142 25.89 -12.12 -10.33
N VAL A 143 25.75 -11.58 -9.13
CA VAL A 143 24.45 -11.36 -8.47
C VAL A 143 24.27 -9.87 -8.24
N PRO A 144 23.32 -9.25 -8.92
CA PRO A 144 22.99 -7.83 -8.67
C PRO A 144 22.12 -7.68 -7.43
N THR A 145 22.34 -6.60 -6.68
CA THR A 145 21.43 -6.16 -5.61
C THR A 145 21.40 -4.63 -5.51
N ILE A 146 20.50 -4.09 -4.69
CA ILE A 146 20.43 -2.64 -4.45
C ILE A 146 21.65 -2.15 -3.65
N SER A 147 21.95 -0.85 -3.70
CA SER A 147 23.04 -0.28 -2.90
C SER A 147 22.58 -0.07 -1.44
N PRO A 148 23.50 -0.12 -0.45
CA PRO A 148 23.20 0.23 0.95
C PRO A 148 22.55 1.62 1.08
N SER A 149 23.00 2.61 0.32
CA SER A 149 22.39 3.94 0.31
C SER A 149 20.90 3.96 -0.12
N MET A 150 20.45 2.96 -0.89
CA MET A 150 19.02 2.80 -1.19
C MET A 150 18.28 2.20 0.00
N VAL A 151 18.89 1.31 0.76
CA VAL A 151 18.32 0.75 2.00
C VAL A 151 18.15 1.87 3.03
N VAL A 152 19.14 2.74 3.21
CA VAL A 152 19.04 3.90 4.11
C VAL A 152 17.90 4.84 3.73
N ARG A 153 17.75 5.12 2.44
CA ARG A 153 16.65 5.97 1.93
C ARG A 153 15.28 5.30 1.96
N ASN A 154 15.24 3.99 1.92
CA ASN A 154 14.03 3.19 1.95
C ASN A 154 14.23 1.93 2.83
N PRO A 155 14.04 2.07 4.16
CA PRO A 155 14.26 0.98 5.12
C PRO A 155 13.46 -0.30 4.81
N GLY A 156 12.31 -0.18 4.16
CA GLY A 156 11.53 -1.34 3.70
C GLY A 156 12.25 -2.27 2.71
N GLN A 157 13.37 -1.82 2.11
CA GLN A 157 14.19 -2.65 1.23
C GLN A 157 15.26 -3.48 1.98
N ARG A 158 15.45 -3.25 3.30
CA ARG A 158 16.49 -3.92 4.08
C ARG A 158 16.37 -5.44 4.05
N ALA A 159 15.20 -5.97 4.33
CA ALA A 159 14.98 -7.41 4.36
C ALA A 159 15.33 -8.07 3.01
N GLY A 160 14.92 -7.46 1.89
CA GLY A 160 15.28 -7.95 0.56
C GLY A 160 16.78 -7.83 0.26
N PHE A 161 17.44 -6.77 0.71
CA PHE A 161 18.90 -6.59 0.55
C PHE A 161 19.66 -7.68 1.30
N VAL A 162 19.33 -7.92 2.57
CA VAL A 162 19.94 -8.99 3.39
C VAL A 162 19.68 -10.37 2.78
N ALA A 163 18.48 -10.60 2.22
CA ALA A 163 18.17 -11.87 1.52
C ALA A 163 19.03 -12.08 0.27
N ASP A 164 19.28 -11.02 -0.51
CA ASP A 164 20.19 -11.11 -1.66
C ASP A 164 21.63 -11.45 -1.23
N LEU A 165 22.10 -10.87 -0.12
CA LEU A 165 23.43 -11.18 0.44
C LEU A 165 23.48 -12.63 0.94
N ALA A 166 22.47 -13.10 1.67
CA ALA A 166 22.37 -14.49 2.11
C ALA A 166 22.33 -15.47 0.94
N TYR A 167 21.68 -15.08 -0.16
CA TYR A 167 21.68 -15.85 -1.40
C TYR A 167 23.09 -15.96 -2.00
N VAL A 168 23.82 -14.83 -2.07
CA VAL A 168 25.22 -14.82 -2.53
C VAL A 168 26.10 -15.70 -1.62
N LYS A 169 25.96 -15.59 -0.28
CA LYS A 169 26.68 -16.44 0.68
C LYS A 169 26.49 -17.91 0.39
N ARG A 170 25.24 -18.34 0.23
CA ARG A 170 24.93 -19.73 -0.07
C ARG A 170 25.53 -20.21 -1.40
N LEU A 171 25.38 -19.40 -2.46
CA LEU A 171 25.96 -19.75 -3.77
C LEU A 171 27.47 -19.82 -3.72
N SER A 172 28.11 -18.86 -3.05
CA SER A 172 29.56 -18.78 -2.93
C SER A 172 30.16 -19.88 -2.02
N SER A 173 29.41 -20.41 -1.06
CA SER A 173 29.84 -21.56 -0.25
C SER A 173 29.56 -22.90 -0.90
N GLY A 174 29.02 -22.94 -2.13
CA GLY A 174 28.65 -24.18 -2.81
C GLY A 174 27.48 -24.94 -2.15
N GLU A 175 26.77 -24.29 -1.24
CA GLU A 175 25.57 -24.87 -0.63
C GLU A 175 24.46 -24.99 -1.66
N ASP A 176 24.04 -26.20 -1.93
CA ASP A 176 22.94 -26.48 -2.83
C ASP A 176 21.59 -26.17 -2.15
N ILE A 177 20.60 -25.83 -2.98
CA ILE A 177 19.22 -25.69 -2.51
C ILE A 177 18.78 -27.02 -1.89
N ALA A 178 18.18 -26.99 -0.69
CA ALA A 178 17.63 -28.18 -0.08
C ALA A 178 16.76 -28.94 -1.09
N GLU A 179 16.93 -30.28 -1.15
CA GLU A 179 16.26 -31.10 -2.16
C GLU A 179 14.76 -30.86 -2.26
N LYS A 180 14.10 -30.61 -1.12
CA LYS A 180 12.67 -30.30 -1.03
C LYS A 180 12.26 -28.99 -1.72
N LEU A 181 13.20 -28.06 -1.94
CA LEU A 181 12.96 -26.78 -2.62
C LEU A 181 13.21 -26.87 -4.13
N ARG A 182 13.56 -28.01 -4.64
CA ARG A 182 13.69 -28.27 -6.08
C ARG A 182 12.34 -28.70 -6.65
N LEU A 183 11.82 -27.93 -7.59
CA LEU A 183 10.57 -28.29 -8.26
C LEU A 183 10.71 -29.59 -9.01
N LYS A 184 10.10 -30.63 -8.48
CA LYS A 184 10.04 -31.99 -9.05
C LYS A 184 8.57 -32.42 -9.19
N ASN A 185 8.32 -33.53 -9.85
CA ASN A 185 6.96 -34.11 -9.98
C ASN A 185 5.91 -33.14 -10.57
N VAL A 186 6.28 -32.43 -11.63
CA VAL A 186 5.37 -31.57 -12.36
C VAL A 186 4.63 -32.35 -13.43
N THR A 187 3.32 -32.38 -13.35
CA THR A 187 2.44 -33.03 -14.33
C THR A 187 1.66 -32.01 -15.15
N ALA A 188 1.93 -31.92 -16.44
CA ALA A 188 1.11 -31.12 -17.35
C ALA A 188 -0.19 -31.86 -17.69
N VAL A 189 -1.34 -31.29 -17.36
CA VAL A 189 -2.68 -31.87 -17.55
C VAL A 189 -3.17 -31.55 -18.96
N THR A 190 -2.72 -32.33 -19.93
CA THR A 190 -3.02 -32.11 -21.36
C THR A 190 -4.00 -33.09 -21.94
N THR A 191 -4.41 -34.14 -21.19
CA THR A 191 -5.36 -35.17 -21.65
C THR A 191 -6.50 -35.38 -20.63
N LYS A 192 -7.59 -36.01 -21.07
CA LYS A 192 -8.73 -36.33 -20.19
C LYS A 192 -8.33 -37.30 -19.06
N GLU A 193 -7.43 -38.26 -19.34
CA GLU A 193 -6.91 -39.20 -18.35
C GLU A 193 -6.16 -38.45 -17.25
N ARG A 194 -5.28 -37.50 -17.61
CA ARG A 194 -4.54 -36.69 -16.64
C ARG A 194 -5.46 -35.76 -15.87
N LEU A 195 -6.52 -35.23 -16.50
CA LEU A 195 -7.51 -34.43 -15.79
C LEU A 195 -8.29 -35.26 -14.75
N ARG A 196 -8.66 -36.50 -15.10
CA ARG A 196 -9.26 -37.44 -14.14
C ARG A 196 -8.31 -37.77 -13.01
N ALA A 197 -7.04 -38.06 -13.33
CA ALA A 197 -6.03 -38.28 -12.31
C ALA A 197 -5.82 -37.12 -11.35
N LEU A 198 -5.82 -35.86 -11.85
CA LEU A 198 -5.82 -34.68 -10.99
C LEU A 198 -7.06 -34.63 -10.09
N ILE A 199 -8.25 -34.84 -10.65
CA ILE A 199 -9.51 -34.82 -9.87
C ILE A 199 -9.47 -35.89 -8.76
N ASP A 200 -9.01 -37.09 -9.08
CA ASP A 200 -8.91 -38.18 -8.10
C ASP A 200 -7.85 -37.89 -7.05
N HIS A 201 -6.73 -37.27 -7.42
CA HIS A 201 -5.67 -36.86 -6.50
C HIS A 201 -6.19 -35.75 -5.53
N LEU A 202 -6.96 -34.78 -6.02
CA LEU A 202 -7.55 -33.72 -5.18
C LEU A 202 -8.50 -34.25 -4.10
N LYS A 203 -9.17 -35.40 -4.33
CA LYS A 203 -10.04 -36.02 -3.31
C LYS A 203 -9.30 -36.49 -2.07
N THR A 204 -8.01 -36.77 -2.19
CA THR A 204 -7.16 -37.28 -1.10
C THR A 204 -6.19 -36.23 -0.58
N ALA A 205 -6.04 -35.10 -1.26
CA ALA A 205 -5.15 -34.03 -0.86
C ALA A 205 -5.62 -33.36 0.43
N GLN A 206 -4.73 -33.15 1.38
CA GLN A 206 -4.97 -32.34 2.58
C GLN A 206 -4.96 -30.85 2.26
N GLY A 207 -4.11 -30.45 1.33
CA GLY A 207 -4.02 -29.07 0.95
C GLY A 207 -3.59 -28.84 -0.49
N ILE A 208 -3.95 -27.67 -0.98
CA ILE A 208 -3.53 -27.16 -2.27
C ILE A 208 -3.03 -25.72 -2.16
N ALA A 209 -1.97 -25.42 -2.92
CA ALA A 209 -1.67 -24.06 -3.33
C ALA A 209 -2.03 -23.91 -4.81
N PHE A 210 -2.79 -22.87 -5.17
CA PHE A 210 -3.21 -22.64 -6.55
C PHE A 210 -2.91 -21.22 -6.99
N ASP A 211 -2.71 -21.07 -8.30
CA ASP A 211 -2.40 -19.80 -8.96
C ASP A 211 -2.83 -19.87 -10.41
N ILE A 212 -3.29 -18.76 -10.98
CA ILE A 212 -3.67 -18.66 -12.38
C ILE A 212 -2.85 -17.62 -13.12
N GLU A 213 -2.60 -17.90 -14.38
CA GLU A 213 -2.11 -16.91 -15.32
C GLU A 213 -3.24 -16.44 -16.23
N THR A 214 -3.30 -15.15 -16.48
CA THR A 214 -4.39 -14.52 -17.24
C THR A 214 -3.86 -13.67 -18.39
N ASN A 215 -4.73 -13.32 -19.34
CA ASN A 215 -4.37 -12.40 -20.43
C ASN A 215 -4.53 -10.91 -20.07
N GLY A 216 -4.75 -10.60 -18.79
CA GLY A 216 -4.91 -9.24 -18.29
C GLY A 216 -5.31 -9.21 -16.82
N PHE A 217 -5.70 -8.05 -16.31
CA PHE A 217 -6.05 -7.85 -14.91
C PHE A 217 -7.54 -7.58 -14.67
N ASP A 218 -8.32 -7.50 -15.74
CA ASP A 218 -9.76 -7.25 -15.71
C ASP A 218 -10.51 -8.46 -16.31
N GLU A 219 -11.18 -9.19 -15.44
CA GLU A 219 -11.95 -10.41 -15.76
C GLU A 219 -13.29 -10.12 -16.43
N PHE A 220 -13.73 -8.86 -16.50
CA PHE A 220 -14.99 -8.47 -17.13
C PHE A 220 -14.84 -8.05 -18.60
N ARG A 221 -13.63 -8.02 -19.11
CA ARG A 221 -13.40 -7.76 -20.53
C ARG A 221 -13.95 -8.92 -21.38
N ASP A 222 -14.50 -8.61 -22.53
CA ASP A 222 -15.05 -9.61 -23.48
C ASP A 222 -14.02 -10.66 -23.91
N ASP A 223 -12.74 -10.29 -23.95
CA ASP A 223 -11.65 -11.18 -24.31
C ASP A 223 -10.91 -11.79 -23.11
N ALA A 224 -11.44 -11.65 -21.89
CA ALA A 224 -10.82 -12.16 -20.67
C ALA A 224 -10.64 -13.69 -20.72
N LYS A 225 -9.45 -14.17 -20.39
CA LYS A 225 -9.08 -15.59 -20.45
C LYS A 225 -8.13 -15.99 -19.34
N ILE A 226 -8.37 -17.15 -18.76
CA ILE A 226 -7.39 -17.82 -17.91
C ILE A 226 -6.46 -18.64 -18.82
N VAL A 227 -5.18 -18.27 -18.85
CA VAL A 227 -4.16 -18.87 -19.72
C VAL A 227 -3.74 -20.24 -19.22
N SER A 228 -3.49 -20.36 -17.91
CA SER A 228 -3.17 -21.60 -17.20
C SER A 228 -3.62 -21.56 -15.74
N LEU A 229 -3.77 -22.73 -15.14
CA LEU A 229 -4.01 -22.95 -13.71
C LEU A 229 -2.95 -23.91 -13.20
N SER A 230 -2.27 -23.58 -12.15
CA SER A 230 -1.35 -24.47 -11.44
C SER A 230 -1.91 -24.83 -10.06
N ILE A 231 -1.69 -26.07 -9.65
CA ILE A 231 -2.12 -26.61 -8.36
C ILE A 231 -0.98 -27.44 -7.79
N THR A 232 -0.43 -27.00 -6.68
CA THR A 232 0.58 -27.78 -5.91
C THR A 232 -0.11 -28.38 -4.70
N THR A 233 0.09 -29.67 -4.46
CA THR A 233 -0.63 -30.46 -3.45
C THR A 233 0.29 -31.00 -2.38
N TRP A 234 -0.28 -31.32 -1.20
CA TRP A 234 0.33 -32.09 -0.12
C TRP A 234 -0.70 -32.96 0.59
N MET A 235 -0.24 -34.05 1.24
CA MET A 235 -1.06 -34.97 2.01
C MET A 235 -1.02 -34.63 3.51
N ALA A 236 -1.78 -35.33 4.31
CA ALA A 236 -1.97 -35.00 5.72
C ALA A 236 -0.66 -34.98 6.55
N ASP A 237 0.26 -35.94 6.24
CA ASP A 237 1.50 -36.10 7.00
C ASP A 237 2.70 -35.39 6.35
N ASP A 238 2.48 -34.66 5.27
CA ASP A 238 3.52 -33.92 4.56
C ASP A 238 3.87 -32.61 5.27
N ASP A 239 5.14 -32.32 5.43
CA ASP A 239 5.68 -31.05 5.93
C ASP A 239 6.13 -30.09 4.80
N HIS A 240 5.92 -30.48 3.56
CA HIS A 240 6.24 -29.76 2.33
C HIS A 240 5.37 -30.24 1.16
N PRO A 241 5.26 -29.46 0.07
CA PRO A 241 4.49 -29.86 -1.11
C PRO A 241 5.12 -31.06 -1.83
N THR A 242 4.27 -31.95 -2.35
CA THR A 242 4.71 -33.24 -2.92
C THR A 242 4.48 -33.40 -4.41
N ALA A 243 3.46 -32.74 -4.99
CA ALA A 243 3.18 -32.79 -6.42
C ALA A 243 2.65 -31.46 -6.95
N THR A 244 3.02 -31.14 -8.19
CA THR A 244 2.51 -29.94 -8.88
C THR A 244 1.85 -30.32 -10.19
N TRP A 245 0.63 -29.86 -10.39
CA TRP A 245 -0.19 -30.07 -11.57
C TRP A 245 -0.38 -28.75 -12.29
N VAL A 246 -0.10 -28.70 -13.60
CA VAL A 246 -0.29 -27.50 -14.40
C VAL A 246 -1.26 -27.81 -15.54
N VAL A 247 -2.33 -27.03 -15.58
CA VAL A 247 -3.42 -27.17 -16.54
C VAL A 247 -3.32 -26.03 -17.55
N PRO A 248 -2.87 -26.27 -18.78
CA PRO A 248 -2.95 -25.25 -19.83
C PRO A 248 -4.43 -25.05 -20.17
N LEU A 249 -4.90 -23.81 -20.15
CA LEU A 249 -6.32 -23.49 -20.40
C LEU A 249 -6.51 -22.79 -21.75
N ALA A 250 -6.65 -21.48 -21.77
CA ALA A 250 -6.95 -20.71 -22.99
C ALA A 250 -5.71 -20.41 -23.86
N HIS A 251 -4.51 -20.82 -23.46
CA HIS A 251 -3.29 -20.58 -24.23
C HIS A 251 -3.42 -21.14 -25.67
N PRO A 252 -2.89 -20.44 -26.72
CA PRO A 252 -3.01 -20.90 -28.12
C PRO A 252 -2.53 -22.33 -28.39
N GLN A 253 -1.50 -22.80 -27.67
CA GLN A 253 -0.94 -24.15 -27.79
C GLN A 253 -1.60 -25.18 -26.83
N SER A 254 -2.65 -24.78 -26.10
CA SER A 254 -3.35 -25.67 -25.16
C SER A 254 -4.29 -26.63 -25.90
N PRO A 255 -4.31 -27.93 -25.54
CA PRO A 255 -5.31 -28.85 -26.05
C PRO A 255 -6.73 -28.58 -25.52
N TRP A 256 -6.84 -27.82 -24.42
CA TRP A 256 -8.10 -27.44 -23.81
C TRP A 256 -8.66 -26.13 -24.33
N ARG A 257 -7.96 -25.40 -25.19
CA ARG A 257 -8.36 -24.08 -25.68
C ARG A 257 -9.84 -24.01 -26.14
N PRO A 258 -10.40 -24.99 -26.86
CA PRO A 258 -11.79 -24.91 -27.32
C PRO A 258 -12.82 -25.06 -26.18
N GLN A 259 -12.42 -25.57 -25.03
CA GLN A 259 -13.31 -25.93 -23.93
C GLN A 259 -12.70 -25.58 -22.55
N TRP A 260 -11.79 -24.63 -22.49
CA TRP A 260 -11.03 -24.31 -21.28
C TRP A 260 -11.92 -23.94 -20.09
N GLU A 261 -13.03 -23.23 -20.33
CA GLU A 261 -13.99 -22.90 -19.28
C GLU A 261 -14.67 -24.13 -18.66
N LYS A 262 -14.91 -25.18 -19.49
CA LYS A 262 -15.44 -26.44 -18.96
C LYS A 262 -14.45 -27.10 -18.03
N VAL A 263 -13.16 -27.03 -18.33
CA VAL A 263 -12.11 -27.54 -17.45
C VAL A 263 -12.08 -26.78 -16.13
N VAL A 264 -12.17 -25.44 -16.17
CA VAL A 264 -12.27 -24.60 -14.96
C VAL A 264 -13.47 -24.99 -14.11
N ARG A 265 -14.65 -25.16 -14.72
CA ARG A 265 -15.90 -25.57 -14.03
C ARG A 265 -15.82 -26.97 -13.43
N VAL A 266 -15.24 -27.93 -14.14
CA VAL A 266 -15.09 -29.31 -13.65
C VAL A 266 -14.19 -29.38 -12.42
N LEU A 267 -13.18 -28.49 -12.30
CA LEU A 267 -12.28 -28.43 -11.17
C LEU A 267 -12.90 -27.73 -9.94
N ASN A 268 -14.04 -27.05 -10.06
CA ASN A 268 -14.68 -26.34 -8.96
C ASN A 268 -14.90 -27.21 -7.72
N LYS A 269 -15.67 -28.29 -7.85
CA LYS A 269 -15.99 -29.16 -6.72
C LYS A 269 -14.74 -29.85 -6.14
N PRO A 270 -13.86 -30.45 -6.93
CA PRO A 270 -12.63 -31.05 -6.40
C PRO A 270 -11.75 -30.06 -5.64
N MET A 271 -11.52 -28.86 -6.15
CA MET A 271 -10.71 -27.85 -5.46
C MET A 271 -11.37 -27.34 -4.18
N SER A 272 -12.68 -27.08 -4.20
CA SER A 272 -13.43 -26.55 -3.06
C SER A 272 -13.55 -27.55 -1.90
N GLN A 273 -13.43 -28.85 -2.17
CA GLN A 273 -13.50 -29.90 -1.16
C GLN A 273 -12.15 -30.18 -0.45
N VAL A 274 -11.03 -29.66 -0.98
CA VAL A 274 -9.74 -29.81 -0.30
C VAL A 274 -9.76 -28.98 1.00
N PRO A 275 -9.36 -29.54 2.16
CA PRO A 275 -9.43 -28.86 3.43
C PRO A 275 -8.66 -27.54 3.48
N VAL A 276 -7.40 -27.55 3.01
CA VAL A 276 -6.53 -26.36 3.02
C VAL A 276 -6.35 -25.82 1.61
N ARG A 277 -6.74 -24.59 1.39
CA ARG A 277 -6.71 -23.93 0.07
C ARG A 277 -5.98 -22.62 0.18
N VAL A 278 -4.78 -22.57 -0.40
CA VAL A 278 -3.82 -21.48 -0.27
C VAL A 278 -3.58 -20.82 -1.62
N ALA A 279 -3.43 -19.51 -1.61
CA ALA A 279 -2.88 -18.77 -2.74
C ALA A 279 -2.01 -17.61 -2.25
N HIS A 280 -1.36 -16.91 -3.17
CA HIS A 280 -0.64 -15.68 -2.88
C HIS A 280 -1.35 -14.51 -3.52
N ASN A 281 -1.97 -13.61 -2.74
CA ASN A 281 -2.91 -12.59 -3.22
C ASN A 281 -4.11 -13.22 -3.92
N GLY A 282 -4.59 -14.32 -3.37
CA GLY A 282 -5.54 -15.23 -4.02
C GLY A 282 -6.95 -14.66 -4.22
N LYS A 283 -7.23 -13.47 -3.69
CA LYS A 283 -8.45 -12.73 -4.04
C LYS A 283 -8.52 -12.48 -5.55
N PHE A 284 -7.40 -12.20 -6.20
CA PHE A 284 -7.31 -12.07 -7.66
C PHE A 284 -7.70 -13.38 -8.35
N ASP A 285 -7.12 -14.48 -7.93
CA ASP A 285 -7.37 -15.80 -8.52
C ASP A 285 -8.83 -16.23 -8.32
N CYS A 286 -9.35 -16.09 -7.11
CA CYS A 286 -10.74 -16.43 -6.78
C CYS A 286 -11.74 -15.60 -7.61
N ARG A 287 -11.48 -14.31 -7.82
CA ARG A 287 -12.33 -13.43 -8.61
C ARG A 287 -12.41 -13.88 -10.07
N TRP A 288 -11.25 -14.15 -10.68
CA TRP A 288 -11.20 -14.69 -12.04
C TRP A 288 -11.82 -16.07 -12.16
N LEU A 289 -11.52 -16.99 -11.25
CA LEU A 289 -12.10 -18.33 -11.27
C LEU A 289 -13.63 -18.30 -11.13
N ARG A 290 -14.19 -17.40 -10.30
CA ARG A 290 -15.65 -17.20 -10.17
C ARG A 290 -16.28 -16.71 -11.45
N GLN A 291 -15.63 -15.84 -12.19
CA GLN A 291 -16.13 -15.35 -13.48
C GLN A 291 -16.39 -16.51 -14.44
N PHE A 292 -15.59 -17.57 -14.39
CA PHE A 292 -15.70 -18.73 -15.26
C PHE A 292 -16.29 -19.98 -14.58
N GLY A 293 -16.98 -19.79 -13.45
CA GLY A 293 -17.80 -20.82 -12.80
C GLY A 293 -17.06 -21.74 -11.84
N ASN A 294 -15.89 -21.33 -11.33
CA ASN A 294 -15.20 -22.01 -10.24
C ASN A 294 -15.22 -21.13 -8.98
N ARG A 295 -15.91 -21.59 -7.94
CA ARG A 295 -16.15 -20.85 -6.68
C ARG A 295 -15.26 -21.33 -5.54
N VAL A 296 -14.03 -21.79 -5.84
CA VAL A 296 -13.07 -22.10 -4.80
C VAL A 296 -12.83 -20.88 -3.90
N SER A 297 -12.82 -21.11 -2.59
CA SER A 297 -12.54 -20.09 -1.56
C SER A 297 -11.22 -20.39 -0.88
N LEU A 298 -10.58 -19.37 -0.33
CA LEU A 298 -9.33 -19.50 0.40
C LEU A 298 -9.56 -19.95 1.84
N THR A 299 -8.61 -20.72 2.38
CA THR A 299 -8.44 -20.93 3.82
C THR A 299 -7.18 -20.24 4.35
N ALA A 300 -6.25 -19.88 3.46
CA ALA A 300 -5.07 -19.10 3.78
C ALA A 300 -4.60 -18.30 2.56
N ASP A 301 -3.97 -17.18 2.81
CA ASP A 301 -3.32 -16.34 1.80
C ASP A 301 -1.95 -15.90 2.30
N THR A 302 -0.91 -16.25 1.56
CA THR A 302 0.48 -15.99 1.97
C THR A 302 0.84 -14.51 1.96
N MET A 303 0.18 -13.66 1.14
CA MET A 303 0.37 -12.21 1.18
C MET A 303 -0.27 -11.59 2.42
N LEU A 304 -1.49 -12.00 2.78
CA LEU A 304 -2.17 -11.57 4.01
C LEU A 304 -1.37 -11.98 5.24
N THR A 305 -0.90 -13.22 5.27
CA THR A 305 -0.07 -13.76 6.35
C THR A 305 1.25 -13.00 6.50
N ALA A 306 1.93 -12.73 5.39
CA ALA A 306 3.16 -11.94 5.40
C ALA A 306 2.95 -10.56 6.00
N HIS A 307 1.85 -9.89 5.62
CA HIS A 307 1.49 -8.57 6.14
C HIS A 307 1.13 -8.59 7.63
N MET A 308 0.44 -9.63 8.08
CA MET A 308 0.07 -9.79 9.49
C MET A 308 1.28 -10.06 10.37
N LEU A 309 2.25 -10.82 9.88
CA LEU A 309 3.49 -11.13 10.60
C LEU A 309 4.46 -9.93 10.66
N ASP A 310 4.53 -9.16 9.56
CA ASP A 310 5.38 -7.97 9.46
C ASP A 310 4.92 -7.08 8.30
N GLU A 311 4.26 -5.99 8.63
CA GLU A 311 3.68 -5.05 7.67
C GLU A 311 4.74 -4.25 6.89
N ASN A 312 5.97 -4.22 7.36
CA ASN A 312 7.10 -3.52 6.70
C ASN A 312 7.82 -4.40 5.66
N ARG A 313 7.60 -5.72 5.70
CA ARG A 313 8.28 -6.65 4.77
C ARG A 313 7.70 -6.54 3.35
N PRO A 314 8.52 -6.81 2.32
CA PRO A 314 8.00 -7.02 0.97
C PRO A 314 6.96 -8.14 0.95
N LYS A 315 5.83 -7.92 0.27
CA LYS A 315 4.68 -8.83 0.31
C LYS A 315 4.55 -9.69 -0.94
N GLY A 316 5.28 -9.39 -2.01
CA GLY A 316 5.24 -10.20 -3.24
C GLY A 316 5.83 -11.60 -3.03
N LEU A 317 5.30 -12.60 -3.73
CA LEU A 317 5.72 -14.00 -3.60
C LEU A 317 7.24 -14.20 -3.78
N LYS A 318 7.81 -13.59 -4.81
CA LYS A 318 9.23 -13.78 -5.12
C LYS A 318 10.16 -13.22 -4.05
N PRO A 319 10.03 -11.97 -3.59
CA PRO A 319 10.78 -11.49 -2.44
C PRO A 319 10.58 -12.33 -1.18
N LEU A 320 9.37 -12.84 -0.94
CA LEU A 320 9.09 -13.70 0.22
C LEU A 320 9.82 -15.04 0.09
N ALA A 321 9.72 -15.69 -1.05
CA ALA A 321 10.40 -16.95 -1.28
C ALA A 321 11.94 -16.80 -1.21
N GLN A 322 12.48 -15.73 -1.77
CA GLN A 322 13.91 -15.42 -1.65
C GLN A 322 14.32 -15.26 -0.17
N THR A 323 13.54 -14.46 0.60
CA THR A 323 13.87 -14.19 2.01
C THR A 323 13.68 -15.42 2.91
N LEU A 324 12.58 -16.16 2.73
CA LEU A 324 12.19 -17.24 3.62
C LEU A 324 12.79 -18.60 3.24
N LEU A 325 13.02 -18.83 1.95
CA LEU A 325 13.46 -20.10 1.41
C LEU A 325 14.88 -20.04 0.85
N GLY A 326 15.42 -18.84 0.65
CA GLY A 326 16.73 -18.64 0.05
C GLY A 326 16.82 -19.07 -1.42
N VAL A 327 15.73 -19.05 -2.16
CA VAL A 327 15.69 -19.43 -3.58
C VAL A 327 15.93 -18.24 -4.49
N GLY A 328 16.45 -18.47 -5.69
CA GLY A 328 16.63 -17.43 -6.70
C GLY A 328 15.31 -17.00 -7.35
N ALA A 329 15.33 -15.92 -8.11
CA ALA A 329 14.19 -15.47 -8.87
C ALA A 329 13.92 -16.37 -10.09
N TRP A 330 12.63 -16.64 -10.37
CA TRP A 330 12.20 -17.52 -11.47
C TRP A 330 11.30 -16.83 -12.49
N ASP A 331 11.33 -15.51 -12.55
CA ASP A 331 10.52 -14.75 -13.50
C ASP A 331 10.79 -15.09 -14.95
N ILE A 332 9.76 -15.05 -15.78
CA ILE A 332 9.89 -14.98 -17.22
C ILE A 332 9.77 -13.54 -17.69
N SER A 333 10.59 -13.16 -18.66
CA SER A 333 10.60 -11.81 -19.23
C SER A 333 9.57 -11.73 -20.35
N THR A 334 8.29 -11.74 -20.00
CA THR A 334 7.22 -11.64 -20.99
C THR A 334 6.34 -10.42 -20.75
N LYS A 335 5.83 -9.86 -21.83
CA LYS A 335 4.77 -8.85 -21.82
C LYS A 335 3.40 -9.45 -22.14
N ASP A 336 3.39 -10.61 -22.78
CA ASP A 336 2.18 -11.28 -23.22
C ASP A 336 2.32 -12.80 -23.10
N LEU A 337 1.68 -13.36 -22.06
CA LEU A 337 1.68 -14.78 -21.77
C LEU A 337 1.01 -15.63 -22.88
N MET A 338 0.15 -15.01 -23.69
CA MET A 338 -0.49 -15.71 -24.81
C MET A 338 0.45 -15.95 -25.99
N SER A 339 1.50 -15.16 -26.13
CA SER A 339 2.49 -15.29 -27.19
C SER A 339 3.74 -16.09 -26.81
N ASP A 340 3.96 -16.32 -25.52
CA ASP A 340 5.11 -17.06 -25.04
C ASP A 340 4.96 -18.58 -25.29
N PRO A 341 6.06 -19.34 -25.38
CA PRO A 341 5.99 -20.80 -25.45
C PRO A 341 5.26 -21.39 -24.24
N LEU A 342 4.23 -22.20 -24.49
CA LEU A 342 3.40 -22.83 -23.43
C LEU A 342 4.25 -23.48 -22.34
N LYS A 343 5.33 -24.18 -22.70
CA LYS A 343 6.24 -24.84 -21.73
C LYS A 343 6.83 -23.84 -20.73
N GLN A 344 7.15 -22.62 -21.16
CA GLN A 344 7.68 -21.58 -20.27
C GLN A 344 6.60 -21.06 -19.34
N VAL A 345 5.39 -20.78 -19.87
CA VAL A 345 4.23 -20.32 -19.08
C VAL A 345 3.89 -21.34 -17.99
N LEU A 346 3.79 -22.64 -18.36
CA LEU A 346 3.48 -23.70 -17.39
C LEU A 346 4.59 -23.89 -16.34
N LYS A 347 5.85 -23.77 -16.74
CA LYS A 347 6.97 -23.84 -15.80
C LYS A 347 6.95 -22.68 -14.80
N TYR A 348 6.66 -21.49 -15.28
CA TYR A 348 6.55 -20.28 -14.47
C TYR A 348 5.42 -20.41 -13.44
N ASN A 349 4.21 -20.76 -13.89
CA ASN A 349 3.04 -20.95 -13.06
C ASN A 349 3.24 -22.10 -12.03
N ALA A 350 3.98 -23.18 -12.42
CA ALA A 350 4.33 -24.27 -11.50
C ALA A 350 5.22 -23.79 -10.34
N TYR A 351 6.21 -22.92 -10.61
CA TYR A 351 7.04 -22.35 -9.56
C TYR A 351 6.24 -21.46 -8.62
N ASP A 352 5.28 -20.66 -9.13
CA ASP A 352 4.49 -19.77 -8.30
C ASP A 352 3.69 -20.57 -7.27
N THR A 353 3.02 -21.67 -7.66
CA THR A 353 2.29 -22.51 -6.70
C THR A 353 3.19 -23.33 -5.79
N PHE A 354 4.29 -23.85 -6.34
CA PHE A 354 5.25 -24.62 -5.56
C PHE A 354 5.86 -23.81 -4.42
N TYR A 355 6.32 -22.59 -4.71
CA TYR A 355 6.88 -21.74 -3.66
C TYR A 355 5.80 -21.09 -2.79
N THR A 356 4.59 -20.85 -3.28
CA THR A 356 3.46 -20.46 -2.44
C THR A 356 3.18 -21.49 -1.36
N ALA A 357 3.18 -22.79 -1.71
CA ALA A 357 3.00 -23.87 -0.74
C ALA A 357 4.16 -23.92 0.27
N HIS A 358 5.41 -23.81 -0.16
CA HIS A 358 6.55 -23.77 0.77
C HIS A 358 6.52 -22.55 1.71
N VAL A 359 6.18 -21.37 1.22
CA VAL A 359 5.99 -20.16 2.04
C VAL A 359 4.87 -20.36 3.05
N TYR A 360 3.77 -21.00 2.65
CA TYR A 360 2.68 -21.35 3.55
C TYR A 360 3.16 -22.20 4.73
N PHE A 361 3.93 -23.28 4.48
CA PHE A 361 4.47 -24.11 5.54
C PHE A 361 5.43 -23.35 6.49
N VAL A 362 6.22 -22.42 5.96
CA VAL A 362 7.05 -21.53 6.80
C VAL A 362 6.16 -20.65 7.69
N PHE A 363 5.11 -20.09 7.13
CA PHE A 363 4.20 -19.21 7.86
C PHE A 363 3.37 -19.95 8.91
N GLU A 364 2.91 -21.18 8.61
CA GLU A 364 2.19 -21.98 9.62
C GLU A 364 3.06 -22.23 10.86
N ARG A 365 4.37 -22.54 10.67
CA ARG A 365 5.31 -22.67 11.80
C ARG A 365 5.46 -21.35 12.58
N GLN A 366 5.55 -20.21 11.90
CA GLN A 366 5.63 -18.89 12.56
C GLN A 366 4.33 -18.52 13.28
N LEU A 367 3.18 -18.90 12.74
CA LEU A 367 1.87 -18.64 13.32
C LEU A 367 1.58 -19.56 14.51
N ALA A 368 2.15 -20.77 14.54
CA ALA A 368 2.05 -21.66 15.72
C ALA A 368 2.61 -20.99 16.99
N GLU A 369 3.64 -20.15 16.85
CA GLU A 369 4.19 -19.33 17.92
C GLU A 369 3.37 -18.08 18.24
N LYS A 370 2.40 -17.74 17.38
CA LYS A 370 1.60 -16.50 17.46
C LYS A 370 0.10 -16.78 17.23
N PRO A 371 -0.53 -17.57 18.09
CA PRO A 371 -1.91 -18.05 17.85
C PRO A 371 -2.94 -16.92 17.75
N HIS A 372 -2.69 -15.76 18.37
CA HIS A 372 -3.54 -14.58 18.22
C HIS A 372 -3.55 -14.01 16.79
N LEU A 373 -2.40 -14.03 16.09
CA LEU A 373 -2.33 -13.60 14.69
C LEU A 373 -2.99 -14.62 13.76
N LYS A 374 -2.84 -15.93 14.05
CA LYS A 374 -3.58 -16.96 13.31
C LYS A 374 -5.09 -16.73 13.42
N LYS A 375 -5.57 -16.44 14.63
CA LYS A 375 -6.99 -16.16 14.87
C LYS A 375 -7.48 -14.91 14.11
N LEU A 376 -6.67 -13.84 14.04
CA LEU A 376 -6.97 -12.66 13.22
C LEU A 376 -7.06 -12.99 11.72
N LEU A 377 -6.17 -13.82 11.22
CA LEU A 377 -6.21 -14.27 9.83
C LEU A 377 -7.49 -15.08 9.57
N ASP A 378 -7.81 -16.04 10.43
CA ASP A 378 -8.93 -16.97 10.24
C ASP A 378 -10.31 -16.32 10.46
N LYS A 379 -10.43 -15.37 11.40
CA LYS A 379 -11.70 -14.72 11.74
C LYS A 379 -11.96 -13.43 10.95
N MET A 380 -10.91 -12.81 10.42
CA MET A 380 -11.04 -11.51 9.76
C MET A 380 -10.41 -11.49 8.36
N SER A 381 -9.07 -11.65 8.24
CA SER A 381 -8.39 -11.28 6.98
C SER A 381 -8.73 -12.20 5.81
N VAL A 382 -8.79 -13.52 6.04
CA VAL A 382 -9.16 -14.48 4.99
C VAL A 382 -10.64 -14.39 4.65
N PRO A 383 -11.59 -14.37 5.61
CA PRO A 383 -12.99 -14.10 5.30
C PRO A 383 -13.23 -12.74 4.64
N ALA A 384 -12.49 -11.69 5.02
CA ALA A 384 -12.59 -10.40 4.36
C ALA A 384 -12.13 -10.46 2.89
N SER A 385 -11.10 -11.24 2.57
CA SER A 385 -10.69 -11.46 1.18
C SER A 385 -11.83 -12.07 0.35
N GLU A 386 -12.59 -12.98 0.94
CA GLU A 386 -13.78 -13.57 0.33
C GLU A 386 -14.91 -12.55 0.15
N ALA A 387 -15.25 -11.79 1.20
CA ALA A 387 -16.27 -10.74 1.15
C ALA A 387 -15.92 -9.67 0.10
N PHE A 388 -14.66 -9.23 0.06
CA PHE A 388 -14.22 -8.27 -0.96
C PHE A 388 -14.19 -8.85 -2.37
N THR A 389 -14.06 -10.16 -2.54
CA THR A 389 -14.23 -10.79 -3.85
C THR A 389 -15.65 -10.55 -4.38
N ASP A 390 -16.67 -10.68 -3.53
CA ASP A 390 -18.06 -10.44 -3.90
C ASP A 390 -18.33 -8.94 -4.12
N ILE A 391 -17.91 -8.08 -3.19
CA ILE A 391 -18.07 -6.62 -3.29
C ILE A 391 -17.43 -6.06 -4.56
N GLU A 392 -16.22 -6.52 -4.90
CA GLU A 392 -15.52 -6.08 -6.10
C GLU A 392 -16.17 -6.55 -7.40
N ARG A 393 -16.85 -7.70 -7.36
CA ARG A 393 -17.63 -8.20 -8.50
C ARG A 393 -18.94 -7.47 -8.65
N GLU A 394 -19.62 -7.17 -7.56
CA GLU A 394 -20.86 -6.41 -7.58
C GLU A 394 -20.60 -4.96 -8.04
N GLY A 395 -19.61 -4.31 -7.49
CA GLY A 395 -19.32 -2.90 -7.78
C GLY A 395 -20.37 -1.95 -7.17
N ILE A 396 -20.13 -0.65 -7.30
CA ILE A 396 -21.08 0.38 -6.86
C ILE A 396 -21.81 0.99 -8.04
N TRP A 397 -23.13 1.10 -7.93
CA TRP A 397 -23.96 1.70 -8.96
C TRP A 397 -23.76 3.21 -9.06
N VAL A 398 -23.77 3.73 -10.27
CA VAL A 398 -23.54 5.11 -10.63
C VAL A 398 -24.66 5.63 -11.52
N ASP A 399 -25.22 6.77 -11.17
CA ASP A 399 -26.12 7.49 -12.03
C ASP A 399 -25.34 8.19 -13.15
N ARG A 400 -25.51 7.71 -14.38
CA ARG A 400 -24.83 8.28 -15.55
C ARG A 400 -25.24 9.70 -15.83
N GLU A 401 -26.54 10.03 -15.71
CA GLU A 401 -27.04 11.37 -16.00
C GLU A 401 -26.48 12.38 -14.99
N ALA A 402 -26.50 12.03 -13.71
CA ALA A 402 -25.87 12.85 -12.66
C ALA A 402 -24.37 12.98 -12.88
N MET A 403 -23.69 11.90 -13.27
CA MET A 403 -22.27 11.94 -13.57
C MET A 403 -21.93 12.86 -14.73
N ASP A 404 -22.62 12.73 -15.86
CA ASP A 404 -22.37 13.54 -17.04
C ASP A 404 -22.67 15.01 -16.78
N THR A 405 -23.73 15.29 -16.04
CA THR A 405 -24.09 16.63 -15.58
C THR A 405 -23.00 17.24 -14.70
N ASN A 406 -22.54 16.51 -13.68
CA ASN A 406 -21.52 16.99 -12.75
C ASN A 406 -20.14 17.08 -13.43
N ALA A 407 -19.82 16.21 -14.37
CA ALA A 407 -18.63 16.31 -15.19
C ALA A 407 -18.64 17.59 -16.05
N HIS A 408 -19.79 17.93 -16.64
CA HIS A 408 -19.95 19.17 -17.41
C HIS A 408 -19.82 20.42 -16.51
N ILE A 409 -20.52 20.45 -15.37
CA ILE A 409 -20.43 21.54 -14.41
C ILE A 409 -18.97 21.73 -13.96
N SER A 410 -18.25 20.66 -13.64
CA SER A 410 -16.86 20.75 -13.18
C SER A 410 -15.94 21.40 -14.21
N LYS A 411 -16.15 21.14 -15.50
CA LYS A 411 -15.39 21.76 -16.60
C LYS A 411 -15.75 23.24 -16.76
N MET A 412 -17.03 23.59 -16.62
CA MET A 412 -17.49 24.98 -16.70
C MET A 412 -16.93 25.83 -15.56
N GLU A 413 -17.00 25.32 -14.31
CA GLU A 413 -16.43 25.99 -13.15
C GLU A 413 -14.93 26.20 -13.28
N LEU A 414 -14.20 25.15 -13.74
CA LEU A 414 -12.77 25.27 -14.00
C LEU A 414 -12.45 26.36 -15.02
N LYS A 415 -13.24 26.43 -16.10
CA LYS A 415 -13.08 27.45 -17.14
C LYS A 415 -13.35 28.86 -16.58
N THR A 416 -14.42 29.03 -15.82
CA THR A 416 -14.76 30.30 -15.18
C THR A 416 -13.63 30.80 -14.28
N ILE A 417 -13.04 29.90 -13.49
CA ILE A 417 -11.90 30.22 -12.63
C ILE A 417 -10.66 30.58 -13.46
N ASP A 418 -10.37 29.83 -14.52
CA ASP A 418 -9.25 30.13 -15.41
C ASP A 418 -9.43 31.47 -16.11
N ASP A 419 -10.65 31.80 -16.57
CA ASP A 419 -10.99 33.11 -17.19
C ASP A 419 -10.80 34.27 -16.18
N GLU A 420 -11.20 34.10 -14.90
CA GLU A 420 -10.96 35.09 -13.84
C GLU A 420 -9.46 35.21 -13.52
N LEU A 421 -8.73 34.09 -13.40
CA LEU A 421 -7.27 34.10 -13.18
C LEU A 421 -6.53 34.84 -14.29
N MET A 422 -6.97 34.70 -15.54
CA MET A 422 -6.38 35.41 -16.67
C MET A 422 -6.47 36.94 -16.55
N THR A 423 -7.47 37.48 -15.82
CA THR A 423 -7.57 38.91 -15.61
C THR A 423 -6.47 39.51 -14.72
N TYR A 424 -5.79 38.66 -13.93
CA TYR A 424 -4.66 39.04 -13.09
C TYR A 424 -3.30 38.82 -13.76
N VAL A 425 -3.26 38.16 -14.91
CA VAL A 425 -2.01 37.87 -15.64
C VAL A 425 -1.55 39.13 -16.37
N PRO A 426 -0.29 39.57 -16.15
CA PRO A 426 0.22 40.76 -16.87
C PRO A 426 0.48 40.50 -18.35
N ASP A 427 0.70 41.58 -19.08
CA ASP A 427 1.09 41.49 -20.49
C ASP A 427 2.31 40.58 -20.69
N LYS A 428 2.30 39.78 -21.77
CA LYS A 428 3.39 38.81 -22.07
C LYS A 428 4.78 39.47 -22.17
N LYS A 429 4.87 40.76 -22.47
CA LYS A 429 6.12 41.54 -22.48
C LYS A 429 6.78 41.68 -21.10
N GLU A 430 6.03 41.46 -20.01
CA GLU A 430 6.49 41.53 -18.62
C GLU A 430 7.00 40.17 -18.13
N TRP A 431 6.82 39.11 -18.93
CA TRP A 431 7.20 37.76 -18.53
C TRP A 431 8.69 37.52 -18.68
N PRO A 432 9.32 36.70 -17.83
CA PRO A 432 10.66 36.18 -18.06
C PRO A 432 10.79 35.47 -19.39
N GLU A 433 11.96 35.59 -20.03
CA GLU A 433 12.21 35.03 -21.37
C GLU A 433 12.02 33.51 -21.48
N ASP A 434 12.21 32.80 -20.38
CA ASP A 434 12.10 31.34 -20.27
C ASP A 434 10.67 30.85 -20.01
N ILE A 435 9.69 31.75 -19.81
CA ILE A 435 8.27 31.45 -19.65
C ILE A 435 7.55 31.73 -20.98
N LYS A 436 6.97 30.69 -21.57
CA LYS A 436 6.36 30.76 -22.90
C LYS A 436 4.83 30.82 -22.90
N GLU A 437 4.20 30.25 -21.87
CA GLU A 437 2.74 30.10 -21.79
C GLU A 437 2.25 30.20 -20.35
N VAL A 438 0.98 30.54 -20.20
CA VAL A 438 0.28 30.51 -18.91
C VAL A 438 0.05 29.06 -18.49
N ASN A 439 0.43 28.73 -17.28
CA ASN A 439 0.15 27.44 -16.69
C ASN A 439 -0.05 27.61 -15.17
N PHE A 440 -1.30 27.55 -14.75
CA PHE A 440 -1.69 27.70 -13.34
C PHE A 440 -1.44 26.45 -12.49
N ASN A 441 -1.04 25.31 -13.08
CA ASN A 441 -0.50 24.19 -12.30
C ASN A 441 0.87 24.56 -11.70
N PRO A 442 1.39 23.82 -10.72
CA PRO A 442 2.75 24.07 -10.19
C PRO A 442 3.80 24.04 -11.30
N SER A 443 4.14 25.19 -11.84
CA SER A 443 4.98 25.42 -13.02
C SER A 443 5.94 26.58 -12.78
N LYS A 444 6.83 26.86 -13.74
CA LYS A 444 7.65 28.08 -13.70
C LYS A 444 6.78 29.34 -13.73
N PHE A 445 5.76 29.35 -14.62
CA PHE A 445 4.84 30.46 -14.72
C PHE A 445 4.14 30.76 -13.39
N SER A 446 3.49 29.76 -12.78
CA SER A 446 2.73 29.97 -11.57
C SER A 446 3.59 30.40 -10.37
N ARG A 447 4.84 29.91 -10.28
CA ARG A 447 5.78 30.35 -9.24
C ARG A 447 6.21 31.80 -9.44
N TRP A 448 6.64 32.14 -10.64
CA TRP A 448 6.96 33.52 -11.00
C TRP A 448 5.77 34.46 -10.74
N PHE A 449 4.56 34.07 -11.21
CA PHE A 449 3.37 34.89 -11.08
C PHE A 449 3.03 35.16 -9.61
N LEU A 450 3.11 34.16 -8.74
CA LEU A 450 2.78 34.31 -7.32
C LEU A 450 3.89 35.04 -6.52
N PHE A 451 5.11 34.64 -6.68
CA PHE A 451 6.18 35.02 -5.77
C PHE A 451 7.06 36.15 -6.27
N ASP A 452 7.16 36.35 -7.57
CA ASP A 452 7.96 37.40 -8.17
C ASP A 452 7.07 38.57 -8.67
N TYR A 453 5.96 38.27 -9.38
CA TYR A 453 5.07 39.32 -9.91
C TYR A 453 4.06 39.86 -8.88
N LEU A 454 3.34 38.99 -8.16
CA LEU A 454 2.43 39.38 -7.08
C LEU A 454 3.13 39.59 -5.72
N GLU A 455 4.44 39.38 -5.67
CA GLU A 455 5.27 39.58 -4.49
C GLU A 455 4.79 38.88 -3.21
N LEU A 456 4.07 37.75 -3.36
CA LEU A 456 3.61 36.96 -2.23
C LEU A 456 4.80 36.30 -1.51
N PRO A 457 4.80 36.17 -0.17
CA PRO A 457 5.94 35.62 0.55
C PRO A 457 6.12 34.12 0.29
N VAL A 458 7.36 33.69 0.14
CA VAL A 458 7.72 32.28 0.02
C VAL A 458 7.79 31.67 1.43
N LEU A 459 6.75 30.96 1.86
CA LEU A 459 6.68 30.33 3.19
C LEU A 459 7.50 29.05 3.28
N GLU A 460 7.51 28.25 2.23
CA GLU A 460 8.25 26.98 2.15
C GLU A 460 8.88 26.80 0.77
N ARG A 461 10.00 26.06 0.76
CA ARG A 461 10.66 25.66 -0.48
C ARG A 461 10.73 24.15 -0.58
N GLY A 462 10.81 23.62 -1.79
CA GLY A 462 11.09 22.21 -2.08
C GLY A 462 12.49 21.81 -1.59
N LYS A 463 12.86 20.56 -1.87
CA LYS A 463 14.20 20.06 -1.57
C LYS A 463 15.24 20.87 -2.32
N GLU A 464 16.39 21.10 -1.67
CA GLU A 464 17.58 21.68 -2.30
C GLU A 464 17.90 20.96 -3.61
N LYS A 465 18.28 21.74 -4.62
CA LYS A 465 18.61 21.20 -5.94
C LYS A 465 19.98 20.51 -5.91
N PRO A 466 20.24 19.55 -6.81
CA PRO A 466 21.51 18.84 -6.87
C PRO A 466 22.75 19.73 -7.08
N ASN A 467 22.56 20.96 -7.56
CA ASN A 467 23.61 21.97 -7.77
C ASN A 467 23.83 22.90 -6.56
N GLY A 468 23.17 22.65 -5.43
CA GLY A 468 23.26 23.46 -4.22
C GLY A 468 22.31 24.67 -4.16
N ASP A 469 21.53 24.93 -5.22
CA ASP A 469 20.54 26.00 -5.20
C ASP A 469 19.37 25.68 -4.28
N LEU A 470 18.75 26.73 -3.75
CA LEU A 470 17.51 26.58 -2.99
C LEU A 470 16.43 25.90 -3.85
N GLY A 471 15.66 25.03 -3.22
CA GLY A 471 14.50 24.40 -3.83
C GLY A 471 13.48 25.44 -4.32
N ASP A 472 12.71 25.07 -5.32
CA ASP A 472 11.67 25.96 -5.84
C ASP A 472 10.64 26.30 -4.75
N PRO A 473 9.99 27.50 -4.77
CA PRO A 473 8.87 27.82 -3.92
C PRO A 473 7.79 26.74 -3.98
N SER A 474 7.33 26.30 -2.81
CA SER A 474 6.36 25.21 -2.70
C SER A 474 4.95 25.74 -2.96
N MET A 475 4.26 25.13 -3.93
CA MET A 475 2.83 25.35 -4.21
C MET A 475 1.96 24.19 -3.72
N ALA A 476 2.45 23.40 -2.76
CA ALA A 476 1.65 22.34 -2.15
C ALA A 476 0.39 22.95 -1.50
N GLU A 477 -0.72 22.22 -1.54
CA GLU A 477 -2.03 22.69 -1.06
C GLU A 477 -1.95 23.26 0.37
N ALA A 478 -1.27 22.55 1.28
CA ALA A 478 -1.08 23.02 2.65
C ALA A 478 -0.38 24.38 2.73
N ASN A 479 0.58 24.64 1.82
CA ASN A 479 1.29 25.91 1.76
C ASN A 479 0.43 27.04 1.18
N MET A 480 -0.36 26.72 0.15
CA MET A 480 -1.34 27.66 -0.43
C MET A 480 -2.42 28.02 0.59
N GLN A 481 -2.85 27.07 1.43
CA GLN A 481 -3.79 27.32 2.53
C GLN A 481 -3.19 28.21 3.64
N LYS A 482 -1.89 28.07 3.95
CA LYS A 482 -1.19 29.00 4.85
C LYS A 482 -1.11 30.40 4.26
N LEU A 483 -0.77 30.52 2.98
CA LEU A 483 -0.77 31.80 2.28
C LEU A 483 -2.16 32.45 2.29
N GLN A 484 -3.23 31.67 2.07
CA GLN A 484 -4.61 32.16 2.15
C GLN A 484 -4.95 32.72 3.54
N ARG A 485 -4.53 32.03 4.59
CA ARG A 485 -4.78 32.47 5.97
C ARG A 485 -3.99 33.71 6.34
N ASP A 486 -2.67 33.70 6.06
CA ASP A 486 -1.73 34.70 6.59
C ASP A 486 -1.52 35.88 5.65
N HIS A 487 -1.74 35.69 4.36
CA HIS A 487 -1.58 36.68 3.29
C HIS A 487 -2.71 36.57 2.27
N PRO A 488 -3.98 36.90 2.67
CA PRO A 488 -5.15 36.68 1.83
C PRO A 488 -5.05 37.46 0.52
N HIS A 489 -5.21 36.76 -0.60
CA HIS A 489 -5.23 37.34 -1.92
C HIS A 489 -6.17 36.56 -2.83
N ARG A 490 -6.97 37.25 -3.65
CA ARG A 490 -7.99 36.60 -4.49
C ARG A 490 -7.41 35.50 -5.41
N VAL A 491 -6.21 35.73 -5.96
CA VAL A 491 -5.52 34.72 -6.80
C VAL A 491 -5.25 33.43 -6.04
N ILE A 492 -4.96 33.47 -4.74
CA ILE A 492 -4.76 32.27 -3.92
C ILE A 492 -6.07 31.51 -3.79
N ASP A 493 -7.20 32.21 -3.54
CA ASP A 493 -8.53 31.60 -3.47
C ASP A 493 -8.88 30.90 -4.78
N LEU A 494 -8.63 31.58 -5.91
CA LEU A 494 -8.88 31.04 -7.24
C LEU A 494 -8.01 29.81 -7.52
N LEU A 495 -6.73 29.81 -7.17
CA LEU A 495 -5.83 28.66 -7.38
C LEU A 495 -6.21 27.46 -6.51
N LEU A 496 -6.64 27.67 -5.29
CA LEU A 496 -7.17 26.60 -4.43
C LEU A 496 -8.48 26.03 -5.00
N ALA A 497 -9.41 26.91 -5.39
CA ALA A 497 -10.65 26.50 -6.05
C ALA A 497 -10.37 25.76 -7.37
N ARG A 498 -9.44 26.28 -8.19
CA ARG A 498 -8.99 25.63 -9.42
C ARG A 498 -8.48 24.21 -9.17
N THR A 499 -7.63 24.04 -8.16
CA THR A 499 -7.09 22.74 -7.79
C THR A 499 -8.21 21.76 -7.43
N LYS A 500 -9.22 22.22 -6.68
CA LYS A 500 -10.40 21.42 -6.34
C LYS A 500 -11.16 20.99 -7.60
N TRP A 501 -11.53 21.93 -8.46
CA TRP A 501 -12.33 21.67 -9.66
C TRP A 501 -11.55 20.87 -10.72
N GLN A 502 -10.24 21.08 -10.85
CA GLN A 502 -9.35 20.27 -11.68
C GLN A 502 -9.35 18.82 -11.22
N LYS A 503 -9.28 18.60 -9.90
CA LYS A 503 -9.34 17.26 -9.31
C LYS A 503 -10.70 16.60 -9.56
N TYR A 504 -11.80 17.35 -9.45
CA TYR A 504 -13.14 16.84 -9.74
C TYR A 504 -13.26 16.43 -11.20
N SER A 505 -12.87 17.29 -12.12
CA SER A 505 -12.95 17.02 -13.54
C SER A 505 -12.09 15.84 -13.98
N SER A 506 -10.81 15.79 -13.59
CA SER A 506 -9.84 14.81 -14.12
C SER A 506 -9.75 13.53 -13.27
N ALA A 507 -9.53 13.67 -11.96
CA ALA A 507 -9.25 12.53 -11.10
C ALA A 507 -10.51 11.76 -10.70
N PHE A 508 -11.67 12.41 -10.71
CA PHE A 508 -12.94 11.77 -10.39
C PHE A 508 -13.77 11.56 -11.66
N PHE A 509 -14.43 12.56 -12.20
CA PHE A 509 -15.44 12.34 -13.24
C PHE A 509 -14.87 11.71 -14.52
N SER A 510 -13.78 12.22 -15.08
CA SER A 510 -13.18 11.59 -16.26
C SER A 510 -12.70 10.16 -16.00
N ALA A 511 -12.05 9.94 -14.84
CA ALA A 511 -11.58 8.60 -14.48
C ALA A 511 -12.74 7.63 -14.20
N TYR A 512 -13.86 8.13 -13.68
CA TYR A 512 -15.04 7.30 -13.42
C TYR A 512 -15.77 6.95 -14.71
N GLN A 513 -15.97 7.91 -15.62
CA GLN A 513 -16.58 7.68 -16.93
C GLN A 513 -15.87 6.58 -17.74
N GLU A 514 -14.54 6.49 -17.64
CA GLU A 514 -13.76 5.44 -18.31
C GLU A 514 -13.94 4.04 -17.70
N GLN A 515 -14.52 3.93 -16.52
CA GLN A 515 -14.56 2.69 -15.75
C GLN A 515 -15.99 2.19 -15.42
N ILE A 516 -17.01 2.90 -15.84
CA ILE A 516 -18.40 2.44 -15.72
C ILE A 516 -18.62 1.30 -16.71
N ASP A 517 -19.10 0.18 -16.20
CA ASP A 517 -19.49 -0.96 -17.02
C ASP A 517 -20.86 -0.76 -17.70
N HIS A 518 -21.31 -1.76 -18.43
CA HIS A 518 -22.60 -1.74 -19.13
C HIS A 518 -23.84 -1.81 -18.20
N ASN A 519 -23.63 -2.15 -16.91
CA ASN A 519 -24.67 -2.19 -15.87
C ASN A 519 -24.64 -0.94 -14.97
N ASP A 520 -23.98 0.13 -15.41
CA ASP A 520 -23.82 1.39 -14.67
C ASP A 520 -23.10 1.21 -13.32
N ARG A 521 -22.11 0.29 -13.27
CA ARG A 521 -21.35 0.02 -12.06
C ARG A 521 -19.87 0.33 -12.22
N ILE A 522 -19.25 0.82 -11.15
CA ILE A 522 -17.81 0.97 -11.03
C ILE A 522 -17.28 -0.12 -10.10
N HIS A 523 -16.31 -0.85 -10.60
CA HIS A 523 -15.61 -1.87 -9.85
C HIS A 523 -14.23 -1.37 -9.41
N THR A 524 -13.92 -1.53 -8.13
CA THR A 524 -12.60 -1.19 -7.59
C THR A 524 -11.95 -2.43 -6.97
N THR A 525 -10.67 -2.33 -6.64
CA THR A 525 -9.97 -3.37 -5.89
C THR A 525 -9.69 -2.87 -4.50
N PHE A 526 -10.20 -3.53 -3.47
CA PHE A 526 -9.90 -3.26 -2.07
C PHE A 526 -8.65 -4.03 -1.63
N LYS A 527 -7.72 -3.35 -0.96
CA LYS A 527 -6.44 -3.92 -0.55
C LYS A 527 -6.38 -4.03 0.96
N LEU A 528 -6.41 -5.26 1.47
CA LEU A 528 -6.26 -5.57 2.89
C LEU A 528 -4.82 -5.34 3.40
N THR A 529 -3.85 -5.30 2.48
CA THR A 529 -2.42 -5.09 2.78
C THR A 529 -1.90 -3.75 2.31
N GLY A 530 -2.79 -2.83 1.96
CA GLY A 530 -2.43 -1.56 1.32
C GLY A 530 -1.84 -0.51 2.26
N THR A 531 -2.07 -0.64 3.58
CA THR A 531 -1.55 0.27 4.59
C THR A 531 -0.87 -0.49 5.71
N VAL A 532 0.03 0.18 6.42
CA VAL A 532 0.76 -0.41 7.58
C VAL A 532 -0.08 -0.42 8.87
N THR A 533 -1.19 0.32 8.89
CA THR A 533 -2.10 0.40 10.05
C THR A 533 -3.25 -0.60 9.98
N GLY A 534 -3.36 -1.40 8.92
CA GLY A 534 -4.50 -2.29 8.68
C GLY A 534 -5.72 -1.63 8.06
N ARG A 535 -5.72 -0.29 7.89
CA ARG A 535 -6.76 0.39 7.12
C ARG A 535 -6.77 -0.11 5.68
N LEU A 536 -7.95 -0.22 5.12
CA LEU A 536 -8.14 -0.56 3.71
C LEU A 536 -7.63 0.56 2.80
N SER A 537 -7.17 0.18 1.64
CA SER A 537 -7.01 1.10 0.51
C SER A 537 -7.68 0.51 -0.72
N SER A 538 -8.01 1.33 -1.71
CA SER A 538 -8.70 0.84 -2.90
C SER A 538 -8.14 1.43 -4.20
N GLY A 539 -8.56 0.87 -5.32
CA GLY A 539 -8.17 1.30 -6.65
C GLY A 539 -6.92 0.63 -7.21
N LYS A 540 -6.59 0.95 -8.46
CA LYS A 540 -5.51 0.29 -9.20
C LYS A 540 -4.11 0.49 -8.61
N GLY A 541 -3.89 1.53 -7.82
CA GLY A 541 -2.57 1.84 -7.28
C GLY A 541 -1.56 2.24 -8.37
N ASP A 542 -0.31 2.42 -7.97
CA ASP A 542 0.79 2.71 -8.90
C ASP A 542 1.08 1.50 -9.80
N ALA A 543 1.46 1.78 -11.03
CA ALA A 543 2.01 0.76 -11.90
C ALA A 543 3.29 0.17 -11.29
N ASP A 544 3.47 -1.13 -11.46
CA ASP A 544 4.74 -1.77 -11.08
C ASP A 544 5.90 -1.08 -11.79
N LYS A 545 6.84 -0.56 -11.01
CA LYS A 545 7.97 0.25 -11.54
C LYS A 545 8.90 -0.55 -12.46
N VAL A 546 8.82 -1.86 -12.42
CA VAL A 546 9.67 -2.78 -13.21
C VAL A 546 8.97 -3.21 -14.48
N THR A 547 7.72 -3.64 -14.37
CA THR A 547 6.96 -4.19 -15.49
C THR A 547 6.08 -3.15 -16.18
N GLY A 548 5.81 -2.01 -15.55
CA GLY A 548 4.86 -1.01 -16.00
C GLY A 548 3.39 -1.48 -15.91
N ARG A 549 3.14 -2.66 -15.34
CA ARG A 549 1.81 -3.24 -15.23
C ARG A 549 1.09 -2.70 -14.02
N VAL A 550 -0.18 -2.40 -14.18
CA VAL A 550 -1.10 -2.07 -13.09
C VAL A 550 -1.82 -3.34 -12.68
N GLN A 551 -1.58 -3.81 -11.46
CA GLN A 551 -2.09 -5.11 -10.98
C GLN A 551 -3.53 -5.09 -10.50
N ASN A 552 -4.10 -3.90 -10.29
CA ASN A 552 -5.45 -3.73 -9.77
C ASN A 552 -6.23 -2.79 -10.68
N ARG A 553 -7.54 -2.90 -10.65
CA ARG A 553 -8.43 -2.03 -11.43
C ARG A 553 -9.20 -1.08 -10.54
N GLY A 554 -9.87 -0.16 -11.18
CA GLY A 554 -10.83 0.73 -10.55
C GLY A 554 -10.22 1.98 -9.94
N VAL A 555 -11.09 2.87 -9.57
CA VAL A 555 -10.77 4.13 -8.91
C VAL A 555 -10.58 3.92 -7.41
N ASN A 556 -9.91 4.86 -6.74
CA ASN A 556 -9.75 4.81 -5.30
C ASN A 556 -11.00 5.34 -4.59
N LEU A 557 -11.92 4.45 -4.23
CA LEU A 557 -13.16 4.81 -3.52
C LEU A 557 -12.90 5.32 -2.09
N GLN A 558 -11.76 4.98 -1.47
CA GLN A 558 -11.38 5.49 -0.14
C GLN A 558 -11.04 6.99 -0.15
N GLN A 559 -10.87 7.59 -1.33
CA GLN A 559 -10.55 9.01 -1.48
C GLN A 559 -11.70 9.83 -2.05
N VAL A 560 -12.89 9.26 -2.18
CA VAL A 560 -14.09 10.01 -2.59
C VAL A 560 -14.37 11.08 -1.53
N PRO A 561 -14.35 12.37 -1.89
CA PRO A 561 -14.52 13.44 -0.92
C PRO A 561 -15.95 13.43 -0.34
N ARG A 562 -16.10 13.98 0.87
CA ARG A 562 -17.43 14.10 1.51
C ARG A 562 -18.34 15.14 0.84
N ASP A 563 -17.94 15.70 -0.29
CA ASP A 563 -18.71 16.67 -1.06
C ASP A 563 -19.88 15.97 -1.75
N LYS A 564 -21.08 16.46 -1.53
CA LYS A 564 -22.32 15.95 -2.14
C LYS A 564 -22.30 15.96 -3.66
N PHE A 565 -21.55 16.90 -4.25
CA PHE A 565 -21.38 16.99 -5.69
C PHE A 565 -20.67 15.77 -6.30
N VAL A 566 -19.69 15.21 -5.58
CA VAL A 566 -18.97 13.98 -6.04
C VAL A 566 -19.70 12.72 -5.56
N ARG A 567 -20.15 12.67 -4.29
CA ARG A 567 -20.88 11.49 -3.76
C ARG A 567 -22.24 11.31 -4.40
N GLY A 568 -22.89 12.38 -4.85
CA GLY A 568 -24.23 12.34 -5.44
C GLY A 568 -24.38 11.56 -6.74
N ILE A 569 -23.26 11.17 -7.37
CA ILE A 569 -23.30 10.28 -8.55
C ILE A 569 -23.41 8.81 -8.17
N PHE A 570 -23.03 8.44 -6.95
CA PHE A 570 -23.14 7.06 -6.45
C PHE A 570 -24.47 6.89 -5.72
N GLY A 571 -25.08 5.70 -5.84
CA GLY A 571 -26.34 5.43 -5.20
C GLY A 571 -26.75 3.98 -5.34
N ALA A 572 -28.05 3.75 -5.42
CA ALA A 572 -28.65 2.46 -5.65
C ALA A 572 -29.45 2.46 -6.97
N PRO A 573 -29.53 1.33 -7.68
CA PRO A 573 -30.33 1.22 -8.89
C PRO A 573 -31.83 1.36 -8.55
N PRO A 574 -32.70 1.61 -9.54
CA PRO A 574 -34.15 1.65 -9.33
C PRO A 574 -34.66 0.41 -8.58
N GLY A 575 -35.55 0.60 -7.62
CA GLY A 575 -36.07 -0.46 -6.75
C GLY A 575 -35.18 -0.81 -5.56
N HIS A 576 -34.04 -0.10 -5.40
CA HIS A 576 -33.12 -0.27 -4.28
C HIS A 576 -32.87 1.05 -3.58
N VAL A 577 -32.36 0.96 -2.37
CA VAL A 577 -31.96 2.09 -1.52
C VAL A 577 -30.48 1.97 -1.17
N PHE A 578 -29.79 3.10 -1.18
CA PHE A 578 -28.42 3.19 -0.71
C PHE A 578 -28.43 3.38 0.81
N ILE A 579 -27.63 2.58 1.51
CA ILE A 579 -27.46 2.66 2.95
C ILE A 579 -25.99 2.93 3.25
N GLU A 580 -25.69 3.96 4.03
CA GLU A 580 -24.38 4.20 4.64
C GLU A 580 -24.51 3.95 6.15
N CYS A 581 -23.68 3.10 6.72
CA CYS A 581 -23.60 2.92 8.16
C CYS A 581 -22.18 3.25 8.61
N ASP A 582 -22.03 4.34 9.40
CA ASP A 582 -20.74 4.90 9.81
C ASP A 582 -20.57 4.79 11.32
N TYR A 583 -19.39 4.37 11.77
CA TYR A 583 -19.09 4.32 13.21
C TYR A 583 -18.97 5.72 13.79
N SER A 584 -19.78 6.00 14.81
CA SER A 584 -19.78 7.28 15.50
C SER A 584 -18.55 7.43 16.41
N GLN A 585 -17.60 8.25 15.99
CA GLN A 585 -16.40 8.62 16.75
C GLN A 585 -15.58 7.40 17.25
N VAL A 586 -15.52 6.32 16.48
CA VAL A 586 -14.94 5.05 16.93
C VAL A 586 -13.50 5.20 17.43
N GLU A 587 -12.67 6.02 16.78
CA GLU A 587 -11.28 6.22 17.22
C GLU A 587 -11.17 6.89 18.58
N LEU A 588 -12.06 7.84 18.90
CA LEU A 588 -12.13 8.47 20.24
C LEU A 588 -12.62 7.47 21.30
N ARG A 589 -13.61 6.64 20.98
CA ARG A 589 -14.10 5.56 21.85
C ARG A 589 -13.02 4.51 22.12
N VAL A 590 -12.33 4.08 21.06
CA VAL A 590 -11.20 3.13 21.18
C VAL A 590 -10.05 3.72 22.01
N ALA A 591 -9.72 5.00 21.81
CA ALA A 591 -8.68 5.65 22.60
C ALA A 591 -9.06 5.78 24.09
N ALA A 592 -10.33 6.12 24.38
CA ALA A 592 -10.87 6.12 25.76
C ALA A 592 -10.71 4.74 26.41
N PHE A 593 -11.08 3.67 25.71
CA PHE A 593 -10.93 2.29 26.13
C PHE A 593 -9.46 1.92 26.38
N LEU A 594 -8.58 2.19 25.43
CA LEU A 594 -7.14 1.85 25.51
C LEU A 594 -6.41 2.59 26.64
N ALA A 595 -6.76 3.87 26.83
CA ALA A 595 -6.19 4.70 27.87
C ALA A 595 -6.85 4.47 29.24
N ARG A 596 -8.00 3.80 29.30
CA ARG A 596 -8.89 3.75 30.47
C ARG A 596 -9.18 5.15 31.00
N GLU A 597 -9.59 6.02 30.09
CA GLU A 597 -9.90 7.41 30.41
C GLU A 597 -11.36 7.52 30.89
N GLU A 598 -11.57 7.45 32.17
CA GLU A 598 -12.92 7.39 32.76
C GLU A 598 -13.79 8.60 32.43
N THR A 599 -13.21 9.77 32.30
CA THR A 599 -13.98 10.97 31.88
C THR A 599 -14.60 10.74 30.50
N MET A 600 -13.83 10.28 29.53
CA MET A 600 -14.33 9.96 28.18
C MET A 600 -15.31 8.79 28.21
N LEU A 601 -14.98 7.71 28.93
CA LEU A 601 -15.84 6.53 29.03
C LEU A 601 -17.22 6.89 29.61
N ASN A 602 -17.26 7.71 30.65
CA ASN A 602 -18.51 8.17 31.24
C ASN A 602 -19.33 9.05 30.32
N LEU A 603 -18.69 9.98 29.56
CA LEU A 603 -19.38 10.76 28.56
C LEU A 603 -20.07 9.89 27.51
N TYR A 604 -19.38 8.86 27.02
CA TYR A 604 -19.96 7.91 26.06
C TYR A 604 -21.04 7.01 26.64
N ARG A 605 -20.89 6.51 27.87
CA ARG A 605 -21.89 5.68 28.56
C ARG A 605 -23.18 6.45 28.86
N THR A 606 -23.05 7.76 29.11
CA THR A 606 -24.21 8.63 29.41
C THR A 606 -24.75 9.37 28.17
N GLY A 607 -24.26 9.09 26.99
CA GLY A 607 -24.69 9.72 25.73
C GLY A 607 -24.36 11.22 25.61
N GLN A 608 -23.40 11.71 26.40
CA GLN A 608 -23.01 13.11 26.35
C GLN A 608 -22.02 13.38 25.20
N ASP A 609 -22.11 14.59 24.63
CA ASP A 609 -21.22 14.99 23.52
C ASP A 609 -19.84 15.43 24.02
N ILE A 610 -18.81 14.64 23.69
CA ILE A 610 -17.42 14.90 24.07
C ILE A 610 -16.89 16.24 23.51
N HIS A 611 -17.40 16.69 22.38
CA HIS A 611 -16.97 17.95 21.78
C HIS A 611 -17.56 19.14 22.53
N THR A 612 -18.82 19.03 22.97
CA THR A 612 -19.44 20.02 23.85
C THR A 612 -18.76 20.06 25.23
N ASN A 613 -18.46 18.90 25.82
CA ASN A 613 -17.69 18.82 27.06
C ASN A 613 -16.34 19.53 26.95
N MET A 614 -15.58 19.26 25.89
CA MET A 614 -14.29 19.92 25.67
C MET A 614 -14.46 21.42 25.43
N ALA A 615 -15.51 21.87 24.72
CA ALA A 615 -15.82 23.28 24.53
C ALA A 615 -16.12 23.99 25.86
N MET A 616 -16.90 23.37 26.72
CA MET A 616 -17.14 23.86 28.09
C MET A 616 -15.83 24.07 28.84
N ARG A 617 -14.93 23.11 28.75
CA ARG A 617 -13.61 23.16 29.40
C ARG A 617 -12.71 24.26 28.83
N MET A 618 -12.73 24.46 27.51
CA MET A 618 -11.94 25.49 26.82
C MET A 618 -12.44 26.91 27.11
N THR A 619 -13.75 27.08 27.26
CA THR A 619 -14.41 28.40 27.35
C THR A 619 -14.90 28.75 28.75
N ASN A 620 -14.90 27.79 29.66
CA ASN A 620 -15.49 27.89 31.02
C ASN A 620 -16.99 28.29 31.00
N LYS A 621 -17.74 27.75 30.02
CA LYS A 621 -19.18 27.98 29.84
C LYS A 621 -19.98 26.72 30.11
N PRO A 622 -21.24 26.83 30.57
CA PRO A 622 -22.14 25.67 30.63
C PRO A 622 -22.52 25.18 29.20
N ALA A 623 -22.93 23.92 29.07
CA ALA A 623 -23.28 23.32 27.78
C ALA A 623 -24.30 24.14 26.96
N SER A 624 -25.29 24.75 27.63
CA SER A 624 -26.33 25.56 26.99
C SER A 624 -25.81 26.84 26.33
N GLU A 625 -24.63 27.31 26.70
CA GLU A 625 -24.02 28.55 26.18
C GLU A 625 -22.88 28.26 25.18
N VAL A 626 -22.55 26.98 24.96
CA VAL A 626 -21.54 26.62 23.98
C VAL A 626 -22.06 26.84 22.56
N THR A 627 -21.37 27.67 21.80
CA THR A 627 -21.71 27.99 20.42
C THR A 627 -21.27 26.86 19.45
N LYS A 628 -21.86 26.81 18.25
CA LYS A 628 -21.47 25.88 17.20
C LYS A 628 -19.99 26.01 16.82
N ASP A 629 -19.48 27.24 16.82
CA ASP A 629 -18.06 27.50 16.49
C ASP A 629 -17.11 27.03 17.60
N GLU A 630 -17.48 27.24 18.86
CA GLU A 630 -16.71 26.71 20.01
C GLU A 630 -16.70 25.20 20.00
N ARG A 631 -17.84 24.57 19.74
CA ARG A 631 -17.92 23.10 19.58
C ARG A 631 -17.09 22.61 18.40
N LYS A 632 -17.06 23.35 17.27
CA LYS A 632 -16.21 23.05 16.10
C LYS A 632 -14.72 23.16 16.44
N LYS A 633 -14.31 24.18 17.20
CA LYS A 633 -12.94 24.31 17.73
C LYS A 633 -12.59 23.12 18.64
N ALA A 634 -13.48 22.77 19.54
CA ALA A 634 -13.28 21.61 20.43
C ALA A 634 -13.20 20.27 19.67
N LYS A 635 -13.96 20.12 18.59
CA LYS A 635 -13.81 18.97 17.68
C LYS A 635 -12.40 18.90 17.09
N ALA A 636 -11.86 20.01 16.61
CA ALA A 636 -10.49 20.07 16.12
C ALA A 636 -9.47 19.72 17.21
N VAL A 637 -9.67 20.21 18.44
CA VAL A 637 -8.83 19.91 19.62
C VAL A 637 -8.85 18.43 19.96
N ASN A 638 -10.03 17.81 20.05
CA ASN A 638 -10.17 16.39 20.38
C ASN A 638 -9.44 15.50 19.38
N PHE A 639 -9.64 15.70 18.08
CA PHE A 639 -8.97 14.89 17.05
C PHE A 639 -7.47 15.24 16.89
N GLY A 640 -7.08 16.51 17.05
CA GLY A 640 -5.68 16.92 16.94
C GLY A 640 -4.81 16.33 18.04
N PHE A 641 -5.22 16.45 19.29
CA PHE A 641 -4.40 16.05 20.43
C PHE A 641 -4.57 14.58 20.82
N LEU A 642 -5.66 13.92 20.38
CA LEU A 642 -5.83 12.47 20.51
C LEU A 642 -4.58 11.72 20.00
N TYR A 643 -4.01 12.16 18.89
CA TYR A 643 -2.86 11.53 18.24
C TYR A 643 -1.50 12.16 18.60
N GLY A 644 -1.47 12.92 19.70
CA GLY A 644 -0.24 13.50 20.23
C GLY A 644 0.37 14.61 19.37
N MET A 645 -0.45 15.31 18.58
CA MET A 645 -0.02 16.46 17.78
C MET A 645 0.58 17.55 18.66
N GLY A 646 1.64 18.21 18.18
CA GLY A 646 2.21 19.40 18.83
C GLY A 646 1.38 20.65 18.52
N ALA A 647 1.39 21.66 19.42
CA ALA A 647 0.62 22.90 19.28
C ALA A 647 0.86 23.63 17.97
N ARG A 648 2.12 23.77 17.55
CA ARG A 648 2.48 24.42 16.29
C ARG A 648 1.85 23.76 15.06
N LYS A 649 1.90 22.41 14.97
CA LYS A 649 1.25 21.69 13.87
C LYS A 649 -0.27 21.77 13.96
N PHE A 650 -0.82 21.85 15.16
CA PHE A 650 -2.25 21.96 15.37
C PHE A 650 -2.82 23.25 14.75
N VAL A 651 -2.12 24.39 14.82
CA VAL A 651 -2.52 25.66 14.19
C VAL A 651 -2.83 25.46 12.70
N ASP A 652 -1.92 24.82 11.96
CA ASP A 652 -2.10 24.56 10.53
C ASP A 652 -3.24 23.55 10.28
N THR A 653 -3.32 22.50 11.09
CA THR A 653 -4.36 21.46 10.96
C THR A 653 -5.76 21.98 11.30
N ALA A 654 -5.90 22.84 12.31
CA ALA A 654 -7.16 23.46 12.68
C ALA A 654 -7.70 24.33 11.54
N TRP A 655 -6.83 25.06 10.86
CA TRP A 655 -7.22 25.82 9.67
C TRP A 655 -7.57 24.91 8.49
N SER A 656 -6.66 24.03 8.09
CA SER A 656 -6.82 23.24 6.85
C SER A 656 -8.01 22.29 6.91
N ASN A 657 -8.27 21.64 8.05
CA ASN A 657 -9.29 20.60 8.17
C ASN A 657 -10.62 21.13 8.70
N TYR A 658 -10.59 22.19 9.49
CA TYR A 658 -11.78 22.67 10.19
C TYR A 658 -12.10 24.15 9.88
N GLY A 659 -11.24 24.88 9.15
CA GLY A 659 -11.40 26.32 8.91
C GLY A 659 -11.40 27.13 10.20
N VAL A 660 -10.65 26.68 11.21
CA VAL A 660 -10.57 27.30 12.54
C VAL A 660 -9.22 28.00 12.68
N VAL A 661 -9.26 29.31 12.89
CA VAL A 661 -8.06 30.11 13.16
C VAL A 661 -7.75 30.05 14.64
N VAL A 662 -6.52 29.71 14.98
CA VAL A 662 -5.97 29.69 16.35
C VAL A 662 -4.53 30.18 16.34
N THR A 663 -4.09 30.85 17.40
CA THR A 663 -2.70 31.20 17.60
C THR A 663 -1.92 30.01 18.21
N GLU A 664 -0.59 30.09 18.21
CA GLU A 664 0.22 29.05 18.85
C GLU A 664 0.03 29.02 20.38
N GLU A 665 -0.18 30.21 21.00
CA GLU A 665 -0.50 30.34 22.43
C GLU A 665 -1.85 29.71 22.76
N GLU A 666 -2.88 29.97 21.97
CA GLU A 666 -4.19 29.32 22.12
C GLU A 666 -4.06 27.80 21.94
N ALA A 667 -3.31 27.33 20.94
CA ALA A 667 -3.08 25.91 20.71
C ALA A 667 -2.36 25.24 21.89
N MET A 668 -1.40 25.91 22.51
CA MET A 668 -0.75 25.44 23.75
C MET A 668 -1.73 25.37 24.92
N ALA A 669 -2.58 26.39 25.08
CA ALA A 669 -3.62 26.42 26.12
C ALA A 669 -4.66 25.31 25.90
N PHE A 670 -5.12 25.10 24.67
CA PHE A 670 -6.07 24.03 24.33
C PHE A 670 -5.46 22.64 24.55
N ARG A 671 -4.19 22.47 24.20
CA ARG A 671 -3.47 21.22 24.45
C ARG A 671 -3.37 20.93 25.95
N LYS A 672 -3.08 21.95 26.75
CA LYS A 672 -3.05 21.80 28.22
C LYS A 672 -4.44 21.44 28.74
N ALA A 673 -5.48 22.18 28.35
CA ALA A 673 -6.85 21.92 28.77
C ALA A 673 -7.32 20.50 28.38
N PHE A 674 -6.95 20.00 27.19
CA PHE A 674 -7.24 18.65 26.73
C PHE A 674 -6.62 17.57 27.63
N PHE A 675 -5.34 17.69 27.97
CA PHE A 675 -4.68 16.69 28.82
C PHE A 675 -4.96 16.87 30.33
N ASP A 676 -5.41 18.05 30.76
CA ASP A 676 -5.95 18.27 32.09
C ASP A 676 -7.33 17.61 32.23
N GLU A 677 -8.15 17.63 31.20
CA GLU A 677 -9.47 16.96 31.18
C GLU A 677 -9.35 15.44 30.99
N PHE A 678 -8.37 14.98 30.18
CA PHE A 678 -8.14 13.58 29.85
C PHE A 678 -6.73 13.13 30.24
N PRO A 679 -6.40 13.07 31.55
CA PRO A 679 -5.02 12.82 32.01
C PRO A 679 -4.52 11.41 31.71
N MET A 680 -5.43 10.42 31.65
CA MET A 680 -5.03 9.04 31.36
C MET A 680 -4.62 8.85 29.91
N LEU A 681 -5.13 9.65 28.96
CA LEU A 681 -4.65 9.70 27.58
C LEU A 681 -3.18 10.12 27.52
N HIS A 682 -2.77 11.14 28.28
CA HIS A 682 -1.37 11.57 28.32
C HIS A 682 -0.45 10.50 28.88
N ARG A 683 -0.89 9.81 29.93
CA ARG A 683 -0.14 8.65 30.52
C ARG A 683 -0.02 7.51 29.53
N TRP A 684 -1.11 7.21 28.83
CA TRP A 684 -1.13 6.16 27.80
C TRP A 684 -0.21 6.50 26.62
N HIS A 685 -0.19 7.74 26.12
CA HIS A 685 0.75 8.18 25.09
C HIS A 685 2.21 7.93 25.50
N ASN A 686 2.58 8.29 26.73
CA ASN A 686 3.93 8.07 27.24
C ASN A 686 4.25 6.57 27.38
N LYS A 687 3.27 5.76 27.81
CA LYS A 687 3.40 4.30 27.86
C LYS A 687 3.64 3.71 26.46
N GLN A 688 2.88 4.14 25.45
CA GLN A 688 3.04 3.65 24.07
C GLN A 688 4.44 3.97 23.51
N ARG A 689 4.92 5.19 23.71
CA ARG A 689 6.29 5.57 23.31
C ARG A 689 7.35 4.70 24.02
N ALA A 690 7.18 4.45 25.31
CA ALA A 690 8.10 3.61 26.07
C ALA A 690 8.09 2.15 25.58
N LEU A 691 6.90 1.58 25.33
CA LEU A 691 6.76 0.24 24.76
C LEU A 691 7.41 0.15 23.37
N ALA A 692 7.15 1.16 22.50
CA ALA A 692 7.74 1.22 21.18
C ALA A 692 9.28 1.26 21.22
N ARG A 693 9.89 2.05 22.13
CA ARG A 693 11.35 2.07 22.30
C ARG A 693 11.89 0.72 22.80
N LYS A 694 11.20 0.10 23.75
CA LYS A 694 11.62 -1.19 24.34
C LYS A 694 11.51 -2.36 23.36
N TYR A 695 10.37 -2.48 22.68
CA TYR A 695 10.04 -3.65 21.86
C TYR A 695 10.13 -3.42 20.36
N LYS A 696 10.45 -2.19 19.92
CA LYS A 696 10.45 -1.75 18.52
C LYS A 696 9.10 -1.95 17.83
N ARG A 697 8.04 -2.09 18.61
CA ARG A 697 6.66 -2.27 18.13
C ARG A 697 5.64 -1.85 19.18
N VAL A 698 4.41 -1.66 18.72
CA VAL A 698 3.20 -1.56 19.54
C VAL A 698 2.15 -2.52 18.98
N GLU A 699 1.15 -2.84 19.80
CA GLU A 699 0.11 -3.81 19.42
C GLU A 699 -1.28 -3.26 19.74
N SER A 700 -2.28 -3.63 18.92
CA SER A 700 -3.68 -3.43 19.23
C SER A 700 -4.17 -4.43 20.26
N PRO A 701 -5.35 -4.23 20.92
CA PRO A 701 -5.90 -5.17 21.89
C PRO A 701 -6.06 -6.61 21.37
N ILE A 702 -6.28 -6.77 20.09
CA ILE A 702 -6.45 -8.08 19.42
C ILE A 702 -5.13 -8.64 18.87
N GLY A 703 -4.00 -8.00 19.20
CA GLY A 703 -2.67 -8.50 18.89
C GLY A 703 -2.10 -8.11 17.51
N ARG A 704 -2.78 -7.26 16.73
CA ARG A 704 -2.15 -6.73 15.51
C ARG A 704 -0.95 -5.85 15.91
N ALA A 705 0.22 -6.22 15.40
CA ALA A 705 1.45 -5.49 15.66
C ALA A 705 1.70 -4.38 14.63
N ARG A 706 2.33 -3.29 15.09
CA ARG A 706 2.96 -2.26 14.26
C ARG A 706 4.43 -2.18 14.64
N ASN A 707 5.31 -2.63 13.74
CA ASN A 707 6.75 -2.59 13.94
C ASN A 707 7.31 -1.20 13.63
N LEU A 708 8.12 -0.66 14.54
CA LEU A 708 8.64 0.71 14.51
C LEU A 708 10.17 0.72 14.59
N PRO A 709 10.88 0.26 13.55
CA PRO A 709 12.34 0.18 13.57
C PRO A 709 12.99 1.55 13.73
N ASP A 710 12.32 2.61 13.31
CA ASP A 710 12.82 3.99 13.31
C ASP A 710 12.61 4.73 14.65
N ILE A 711 12.09 4.07 15.69
CA ILE A 711 11.77 4.71 16.98
C ILE A 711 12.97 5.31 17.69
N ASP A 712 14.17 4.81 17.44
CA ASP A 712 15.44 5.33 17.98
C ASP A 712 16.29 6.00 16.91
N SER A 713 15.72 6.41 15.80
CA SER A 713 16.43 7.12 14.74
C SER A 713 17.19 8.33 15.31
N PRO A 714 18.44 8.56 14.92
CA PRO A 714 19.17 9.78 15.29
C PRO A 714 18.53 11.03 14.69
N HIS A 715 17.78 10.89 13.60
CA HIS A 715 17.08 11.99 12.96
C HIS A 715 15.78 12.31 13.69
N GLN A 716 15.70 13.51 14.28
CA GLN A 716 14.54 13.93 15.09
C GLN A 716 13.18 13.81 14.37
N THR A 717 13.11 14.19 13.10
CA THR A 717 11.88 14.09 12.30
C THR A 717 11.41 12.66 12.14
N VAL A 718 12.31 11.73 11.84
CA VAL A 718 12.02 10.30 11.65
C VAL A 718 11.58 9.69 12.98
N ARG A 719 12.31 9.96 14.06
CA ARG A 719 11.96 9.50 15.41
C ARG A 719 10.59 10.02 15.85
N ALA A 720 10.32 11.32 15.67
CA ALA A 720 9.05 11.93 16.04
C ALA A 720 7.88 11.33 15.25
N GLU A 721 8.09 10.93 14.00
CA GLU A 721 7.08 10.21 13.22
C GLU A 721 6.82 8.82 13.80
N ALA A 722 7.84 8.05 14.11
CA ALA A 722 7.70 6.74 14.75
C ALA A 722 7.00 6.84 16.13
N GLU A 723 7.29 7.90 16.91
CA GLU A 723 6.58 8.17 18.16
C GLU A 723 5.09 8.47 17.96
N ARG A 724 4.72 9.22 16.93
CA ARG A 724 3.31 9.43 16.56
C ARG A 724 2.64 8.13 16.13
N GLN A 725 3.32 7.33 15.30
CA GLN A 725 2.82 6.02 14.87
C GLN A 725 2.60 5.07 16.04
N SER A 726 3.41 5.14 17.09
CA SER A 726 3.23 4.31 18.28
C SER A 726 1.92 4.60 19.03
N ILE A 727 1.41 5.83 18.95
CA ILE A 727 0.15 6.25 19.53
C ILE A 727 -1.02 5.93 18.59
N ASN A 728 -0.88 6.30 17.31
CA ASN A 728 -1.98 6.23 16.35
C ASN A 728 -2.32 4.78 15.95
N SER A 729 -1.28 3.93 15.77
CA SER A 729 -1.48 2.60 15.18
C SER A 729 -2.39 1.68 16.00
N PRO A 730 -2.28 1.57 17.34
CA PRO A 730 -3.19 0.73 18.13
C PRO A 730 -4.65 1.16 18.03
N VAL A 731 -4.92 2.47 17.98
CA VAL A 731 -6.28 3.03 17.87
C VAL A 731 -6.84 2.77 16.48
N GLN A 732 -6.12 3.20 15.45
CA GLN A 732 -6.59 3.11 14.08
C GLN A 732 -6.73 1.68 13.58
N SER A 733 -5.78 0.80 13.94
CA SER A 733 -5.86 -0.59 13.53
C SER A 733 -7.03 -1.31 14.19
N PHE A 734 -7.27 -1.08 15.48
CA PHE A 734 -8.37 -1.72 16.18
C PHE A 734 -9.74 -1.27 15.63
N ALA A 735 -9.93 0.03 15.41
CA ALA A 735 -11.13 0.57 14.80
C ALA A 735 -11.37 0.02 13.38
N SER A 736 -10.31 -0.03 12.57
CA SER A 736 -10.39 -0.58 11.22
C SER A 736 -10.67 -2.09 11.20
N ASP A 737 -10.05 -2.85 12.12
CA ASP A 737 -10.29 -4.29 12.24
C ASP A 737 -11.74 -4.57 12.65
N MET A 738 -12.34 -3.77 13.54
CA MET A 738 -13.76 -3.85 13.88
C MET A 738 -14.65 -3.66 12.65
N ALA A 739 -14.39 -2.64 11.85
CA ALA A 739 -15.16 -2.37 10.64
C ALA A 739 -15.06 -3.52 9.62
N VAL A 740 -13.86 -4.09 9.43
CA VAL A 740 -13.65 -5.23 8.55
C VAL A 740 -14.35 -6.48 9.06
N MET A 741 -14.33 -6.74 10.38
CA MET A 741 -15.05 -7.87 10.98
C MET A 741 -16.57 -7.71 10.84
N ALA A 742 -17.10 -6.51 11.08
CA ALA A 742 -18.52 -6.22 10.87
C ALA A 742 -18.94 -6.49 9.40
N LEU A 743 -18.13 -6.05 8.44
CA LEU A 743 -18.38 -6.31 7.02
C LEU A 743 -18.38 -7.80 6.71
N VAL A 744 -17.46 -8.58 7.27
CA VAL A 744 -17.42 -10.04 7.11
C VAL A 744 -18.67 -10.68 7.66
N LEU A 745 -19.09 -10.30 8.86
CA LEU A 745 -20.30 -10.82 9.51
C LEU A 745 -21.54 -10.48 8.70
N LEU A 746 -21.70 -9.23 8.26
CA LEU A 746 -22.83 -8.80 7.46
C LEU A 746 -22.90 -9.53 6.11
N ASN A 747 -21.76 -9.70 5.44
CA ASN A 747 -21.73 -10.45 4.18
C ASN A 747 -22.12 -11.92 4.38
N GLN A 748 -21.82 -12.51 5.53
CA GLN A 748 -22.26 -13.86 5.87
C GLN A 748 -23.74 -13.89 6.23
N GLU A 749 -24.23 -12.97 7.05
CA GLU A 749 -25.64 -12.88 7.44
C GLU A 749 -26.57 -12.72 6.23
N PHE A 750 -26.22 -11.85 5.29
CA PHE A 750 -27.01 -11.67 4.07
C PHE A 750 -27.10 -12.97 3.26
N LYS A 751 -26.00 -13.70 3.13
CA LYS A 751 -25.98 -14.99 2.42
C LYS A 751 -26.80 -16.05 3.14
N ASP A 752 -26.67 -16.16 4.46
CA ASP A 752 -27.35 -17.19 5.26
C ASP A 752 -28.85 -16.96 5.30
N ARG A 753 -29.29 -15.69 5.25
CA ARG A 753 -30.72 -15.32 5.18
C ARG A 753 -31.27 -15.31 3.75
N GLY A 754 -30.44 -15.43 2.73
CA GLY A 754 -30.80 -15.36 1.33
C GLY A 754 -31.26 -13.98 0.87
N LEU A 755 -30.76 -12.91 1.51
CA LEU A 755 -31.06 -11.52 1.16
C LEU A 755 -30.34 -11.10 -0.12
N GLU A 756 -30.97 -10.24 -0.91
CA GLU A 756 -30.38 -9.61 -2.08
C GLU A 756 -29.54 -8.38 -1.72
N THR A 757 -29.73 -7.83 -0.51
CA THR A 757 -28.88 -6.76 0.04
C THR A 757 -27.42 -7.17 0.03
N HIS A 758 -26.56 -6.27 -0.43
CA HIS A 758 -25.12 -6.51 -0.49
C HIS A 758 -24.31 -5.26 -0.17
N SER A 759 -23.12 -5.49 0.36
CA SER A 759 -22.12 -4.43 0.55
C SER A 759 -21.53 -4.02 -0.79
N VAL A 760 -21.38 -2.71 -1.03
CA VAL A 760 -20.80 -2.15 -2.27
C VAL A 760 -19.46 -1.46 -2.04
N GLY A 761 -19.04 -1.35 -0.81
CA GLY A 761 -17.74 -0.79 -0.45
C GLY A 761 -17.65 -0.31 0.98
N THR A 762 -16.48 0.18 1.31
CA THR A 762 -16.23 0.86 2.58
C THR A 762 -15.49 2.16 2.33
N VAL A 763 -15.73 3.17 3.15
CA VAL A 763 -14.97 4.42 3.13
C VAL A 763 -14.65 4.83 4.56
N HIS A 764 -13.38 4.73 4.93
CA HIS A 764 -12.91 4.91 6.31
C HIS A 764 -13.57 3.91 7.27
N ASP A 765 -14.44 4.39 8.16
CA ASP A 765 -15.12 3.60 9.18
C ASP A 765 -16.59 3.30 8.79
N ALA A 766 -17.03 3.75 7.62
CA ALA A 766 -18.36 3.50 7.07
C ALA A 766 -18.37 2.28 6.13
N ILE A 767 -19.48 1.52 6.16
CA ILE A 767 -19.79 0.46 5.21
C ILE A 767 -21.01 0.90 4.41
N ASN A 768 -20.94 0.72 3.09
CA ASN A 768 -21.99 1.11 2.15
C ASN A 768 -22.68 -0.12 1.58
N PHE A 769 -24.00 -0.04 1.47
CA PHE A 769 -24.85 -1.14 0.98
C PHE A 769 -25.81 -0.65 -0.07
N GLN A 770 -26.29 -1.59 -0.88
CA GLN A 770 -27.46 -1.46 -1.74
C GLN A 770 -28.46 -2.52 -1.32
N ALA A 771 -29.69 -2.10 -1.00
CA ALA A 771 -30.73 -2.98 -0.49
C ALA A 771 -32.01 -2.83 -1.31
N PRO A 772 -32.68 -3.92 -1.71
CA PRO A 772 -34.06 -3.86 -2.21
C PRO A 772 -34.96 -3.16 -1.20
N ILE A 773 -35.95 -2.44 -1.70
CA ILE A 773 -36.88 -1.67 -0.84
C ILE A 773 -37.62 -2.57 0.15
N ASP A 774 -38.01 -3.78 -0.26
CA ASP A 774 -38.74 -4.76 0.54
C ASP A 774 -37.87 -5.43 1.63
N GLU A 775 -36.56 -5.31 1.57
CA GLU A 775 -35.66 -5.82 2.61
C GLU A 775 -35.31 -4.77 3.69
N LEU A 776 -35.65 -3.48 3.51
CA LEU A 776 -35.19 -2.39 4.37
C LEU A 776 -35.58 -2.54 5.84
N GLU A 777 -36.78 -3.01 6.12
CA GLU A 777 -37.28 -3.22 7.49
C GLU A 777 -36.43 -4.25 8.25
N GLU A 778 -35.90 -5.27 7.54
CA GLU A 778 -35.03 -6.28 8.14
C GLU A 778 -33.56 -5.83 8.18
N VAL A 779 -33.05 -5.28 7.06
CA VAL A 779 -31.60 -5.09 6.91
C VAL A 779 -31.08 -3.86 7.67
N ILE A 780 -31.86 -2.79 7.81
CA ILE A 780 -31.41 -1.57 8.52
C ILE A 780 -31.07 -1.89 9.99
N PRO A 781 -31.96 -2.52 10.78
CA PRO A 781 -31.62 -2.92 12.14
C PRO A 781 -30.49 -3.96 12.21
N LEU A 782 -30.46 -4.92 11.26
CA LEU A 782 -29.42 -5.94 11.18
C LEU A 782 -28.04 -5.32 10.98
N ILE A 783 -27.90 -4.38 10.04
CA ILE A 783 -26.65 -3.67 9.77
C ILE A 783 -26.15 -2.95 11.01
N LYS A 784 -27.02 -2.12 11.63
CA LYS A 784 -26.70 -1.39 12.85
C LYS A 784 -26.27 -2.32 13.98
N HIS A 785 -27.08 -3.32 14.27
CA HIS A 785 -26.81 -4.28 15.34
C HIS A 785 -25.48 -5.00 15.15
N THR A 786 -25.19 -5.48 13.95
CA THR A 786 -23.95 -6.21 13.67
C THR A 786 -22.72 -5.30 13.79
N MET A 787 -22.79 -4.06 13.31
CA MET A 787 -21.69 -3.11 13.46
C MET A 787 -21.43 -2.74 14.92
N GLU A 788 -22.47 -2.58 15.72
CA GLU A 788 -22.33 -2.22 17.14
C GLU A 788 -21.91 -3.41 18.04
N ASN A 789 -22.13 -4.66 17.61
CA ASN A 789 -21.95 -5.86 18.40
C ASN A 789 -20.97 -6.87 17.78
N VAL A 790 -19.86 -6.39 17.23
CA VAL A 790 -18.79 -7.28 16.78
C VAL A 790 -18.28 -8.12 17.96
N PRO A 791 -18.18 -9.47 17.84
CA PRO A 791 -17.93 -10.37 18.98
C PRO A 791 -16.45 -10.36 19.45
N MET A 792 -15.97 -9.18 19.88
CA MET A 792 -14.59 -8.96 20.30
C MET A 792 -14.22 -9.79 21.52
N GLU A 793 -15.13 -9.93 22.47
CA GLU A 793 -14.91 -10.71 23.69
C GLU A 793 -14.83 -12.22 23.39
N GLU A 794 -15.77 -12.73 22.62
CA GLU A 794 -15.81 -14.14 22.24
C GLU A 794 -14.58 -14.54 21.40
N TRP A 795 -14.23 -13.71 20.43
CA TRP A 795 -13.16 -14.03 19.49
C TRP A 795 -11.77 -13.74 20.06
N PHE A 796 -11.60 -12.67 20.81
CA PHE A 796 -10.27 -12.19 21.19
C PHE A 796 -10.11 -11.98 22.70
N GLY A 797 -11.15 -12.20 23.51
CA GLY A 797 -11.12 -11.92 24.94
C GLY A 797 -11.06 -10.44 25.28
N VAL A 798 -11.49 -9.57 24.36
CA VAL A 798 -11.46 -8.11 24.53
C VAL A 798 -12.87 -7.63 24.91
N HIS A 799 -13.07 -7.37 26.20
CA HIS A 799 -14.30 -6.78 26.70
C HIS A 799 -14.25 -5.26 26.48
N LEU A 800 -15.15 -4.74 25.65
CA LEU A 800 -15.30 -3.30 25.39
C LEU A 800 -16.23 -2.70 26.44
N ASP A 801 -15.70 -1.88 27.32
CA ASP A 801 -16.45 -1.17 28.36
C ASP A 801 -16.99 0.20 27.92
N VAL A 802 -16.88 0.50 26.63
CA VAL A 802 -17.41 1.68 25.95
C VAL A 802 -18.44 1.25 24.90
N PRO A 803 -19.62 1.90 24.85
CA PRO A 803 -20.58 1.59 23.80
C PRO A 803 -20.01 1.95 22.41
N ILE A 804 -20.13 1.01 21.49
CA ILE A 804 -19.86 1.26 20.07
C ILE A 804 -21.19 1.61 19.43
N VAL A 805 -21.23 2.72 18.69
CA VAL A 805 -22.42 3.25 18.05
C VAL A 805 -22.16 3.39 16.56
N ALA A 806 -23.13 2.98 15.76
CA ALA A 806 -23.11 3.11 14.32
C ALA A 806 -24.34 3.92 13.86
N ASP A 807 -24.11 4.98 13.14
CA ASP A 807 -25.14 5.87 12.63
C ASP A 807 -25.54 5.42 11.22
N VAL A 808 -26.83 5.21 10.98
CA VAL A 808 -27.37 4.73 9.69
C VAL A 808 -27.93 5.91 8.92
N ALA A 809 -27.55 6.05 7.66
CA ALA A 809 -28.13 6.99 6.72
C ALA A 809 -28.65 6.26 5.49
N THR A 810 -29.81 6.68 4.96
CA THR A 810 -30.43 6.04 3.79
C THR A 810 -30.87 7.07 2.76
N GLY A 811 -30.88 6.69 1.48
CA GLY A 811 -31.33 7.54 0.40
C GLY A 811 -31.18 6.85 -0.97
N GLU A 812 -31.64 7.50 -2.01
CA GLU A 812 -31.40 7.03 -3.38
C GLU A 812 -29.92 7.15 -3.77
N ARG A 813 -29.25 8.17 -3.19
CA ARG A 813 -27.87 8.53 -3.50
C ARG A 813 -27.03 8.71 -2.25
N TRP A 814 -25.76 8.38 -2.35
CA TRP A 814 -24.81 8.56 -1.25
C TRP A 814 -24.72 10.02 -0.77
N GLY A 815 -24.64 10.98 -1.70
CA GLY A 815 -24.58 12.40 -1.34
C GLY A 815 -25.87 13.00 -0.79
N GLY A 816 -26.97 12.28 -0.90
CA GLY A 816 -28.32 12.68 -0.44
C GLY A 816 -28.87 11.80 0.68
N ALA A 817 -28.09 10.86 1.19
CA ALA A 817 -28.53 10.01 2.30
C ALA A 817 -28.82 10.83 3.56
N GLU A 818 -29.94 10.54 4.21
CA GLU A 818 -30.39 11.17 5.45
C GLU A 818 -30.13 10.22 6.63
N GLU A 819 -29.57 10.80 7.69
CA GLU A 819 -29.27 10.08 8.93
C GLU A 819 -30.58 9.75 9.67
N LEU A 820 -30.72 8.50 10.06
CA LEU A 820 -31.86 8.00 10.81
C LEU A 820 -31.63 8.17 12.31
N ASP A 821 -32.70 8.52 13.03
CA ASP A 821 -32.70 8.54 14.49
C ASP A 821 -32.41 7.11 15.02
N ASN A 822 -31.41 6.98 15.89
CA ASN A 822 -31.00 5.70 16.44
C ASN A 822 -32.13 4.95 17.18
N ASP A 823 -32.99 5.68 17.90
CA ASP A 823 -34.16 5.09 18.60
C ASP A 823 -35.22 4.60 17.60
N MET A 824 -35.32 5.24 16.45
CA MET A 824 -36.20 4.82 15.37
C MET A 824 -35.72 3.54 14.69
N VAL A 825 -34.43 3.43 14.41
CA VAL A 825 -33.84 2.23 13.77
C VAL A 825 -34.04 0.97 14.63
N THR A 826 -34.05 1.11 15.96
CA THR A 826 -34.24 0.00 16.90
C THR A 826 -35.71 -0.31 17.22
N ASP A 827 -36.65 0.56 16.84
CA ASP A 827 -38.09 0.35 17.00
C ASP A 827 -38.72 -0.03 15.64
N PRO A 828 -39.15 -1.29 15.46
CA PRO A 828 -39.70 -1.77 14.19
C PRO A 828 -40.98 -1.00 13.74
N VAL A 829 -41.78 -0.50 14.71
CA VAL A 829 -43.02 0.24 14.35
C VAL A 829 -42.63 1.62 13.81
N ARG A 830 -41.77 2.33 14.49
CA ARG A 830 -41.31 3.66 14.07
C ARG A 830 -40.54 3.60 12.74
N LEU A 831 -39.72 2.58 12.56
CA LEU A 831 -38.97 2.36 11.32
C LEU A 831 -39.94 2.13 10.14
N ARG A 832 -40.95 1.25 10.31
CA ARG A 832 -41.97 0.98 9.29
C ARG A 832 -42.75 2.25 8.93
N GLU A 833 -43.18 3.03 9.94
CA GLU A 833 -43.89 4.28 9.71
C GLU A 833 -43.02 5.31 8.97
N TRP A 834 -41.73 5.34 9.26
CA TRP A 834 -40.80 6.22 8.58
C TRP A 834 -40.58 5.78 7.12
N LEU A 835 -40.34 4.46 6.87
CA LEU A 835 -40.20 3.90 5.53
C LEU A 835 -41.41 4.19 4.65
N ALA A 836 -42.63 4.03 5.21
CA ALA A 836 -43.88 4.33 4.49
C ALA A 836 -44.02 5.79 4.07
N LYS A 837 -43.44 6.74 4.85
CA LYS A 837 -43.46 8.19 4.53
C LYS A 837 -42.45 8.57 3.45
N GLN A 838 -41.38 7.81 3.31
CA GLN A 838 -40.33 8.07 2.29
C GLN A 838 -40.76 7.63 0.88
N HIS A 839 -42.00 7.24 0.68
CA HIS A 839 -42.50 6.66 -0.58
C HIS A 839 -41.71 5.43 -1.06
N TYR A 840 -40.89 4.82 -0.18
CA TYR A 840 -40.44 3.46 -0.41
C TYR A 840 -41.69 2.57 -0.25
N ALA A 841 -42.39 2.34 -1.35
CA ALA A 841 -43.55 1.46 -1.36
C ALA A 841 -43.10 0.05 -0.99
N VAL A 842 -43.39 -0.38 0.22
CA VAL A 842 -43.24 -1.77 0.67
C VAL A 842 -44.40 -2.63 0.11
#